data_f6e73c0c82648377b420a0681acee647
#
_entry.id   f6e73c0c82648377b420a0681acee647
#
_cell.length_a   1.000
_cell.length_b   1.000
_cell.length_c   1.000
_cell.angle_alpha   90.00
_cell.angle_beta   90.00
_cell.angle_gamma   90.00
#
_symmetry.space_group_name_H-M   'P 1'
#
loop_
_entity.id
_entity.type
_entity.pdbx_description
1 polymer ?
#
loop_
_entity_poly.entity_id
_entity_poly.type
_entity_poly.pdbx_seq_one_letter_code
_entity_poly.pdbx_strand_id
1 'polypeptide(L)'
;MSILNTCSGKRFLCLAGLLQASLLSAGNLFFNSGAEMGTAGFALWRLMNPKTNPEMRFSQPAADPENPFHGKYSLRIDNPFGEFFQLRTKRIHLPANAKVTIGCAMRGSEGVKKVILRAVCIDENGVWNMRSKLFPVAAEWKEFSFEFDTRKAAGEWQLQICQGAPGATTGSLWIDNIRVEKTGDAAASPALSIALVPEEKVLVFGRGEKKSAAVTAYLRNNSEKRLSGNAVFDMTGDQTGEVVQSGTLPYDLAPGEVLKTTLRFTLSRYGAFRIVPRRSAIAAEHLDALVCAVGKYVPGEKLDPMNDFCTAIVNAGEISFYNGNVCRLGVGDSPEEKYRLLELMGCRLVRTMAYPVTDWRLVEPQEGKFDFSEMDYWTDVAAKHHVSLMPCFGQMMEIKGQNNTPYPRWLAEKATLIEKNPAGTHPKFTVRVPPEELFDRYVRAFVRHAGKRIRLYEFMNEPNLFMSPELYSRYLAAAYRAMKEENPDAMMLGICVTGDMGGIVQGYLRGCVKAGALDNLDAVSFHPYNARTLSSVTPADEQIAEIRKIVKGKPLFNTELFFLYDRDDQDRSFSAQSNAHPHHLAQRILTDLGEGVRQSMDLYENQLWTQLLSSSHNPHGIDSWTPNSIFVALNALSRHFEGAKPVKKYKSSNGLVIYRFERNGKPLAAMWQYRPTGKMTINLSGMELHDVLGNPVASGFVPVTANPVYCQPGSLTAEEFRKRLEQAEIRFEQPVFSPVARKIGDRLFFRIGNISQNRENVLTGLKGGLLRAKSPLQLQLASQEFRNESLAVTPGVAGKPLFYFFKFGDRIGQSPCRFIETATVANGGKMILSTPDKTFSSEGSVTLAGGNVVCEFRVKDAVPSGPNAGREAWQCDGLEFFFDRAPEQMPLPHAGVYTPEVFRFFINPYDTKPLTLLNGEGIGLQEKECKLKVKLENGGYRIRLEFPLKYGKWLGFAWKANNAAHGKQKMQSLEWGTPGSNDFFQNRLAFGCVSSESK
;
A
#
# COMPACT_ATOMS: atom_id res chain seq x y z
N MET A 1 35.06 71.79 -16.64
CA MET A 1 34.54 70.92 -15.55
C MET A 1 33.14 70.51 -15.80
N SER A 2 32.88 69.51 -16.54
CA SER A 2 31.64 68.74 -16.64
C SER A 2 31.81 67.77 -17.83
N ILE A 3 32.28 66.59 -17.64
CA ILE A 3 32.19 65.39 -18.47
C ILE A 3 32.99 64.28 -17.71
N LEU A 4 32.40 63.76 -16.65
CA LEU A 4 32.93 62.58 -15.95
C LEU A 4 31.92 61.95 -14.95
N ASN A 5 30.67 61.78 -15.31
CA ASN A 5 29.70 61.11 -14.40
C ASN A 5 28.62 60.27 -15.07
N THR A 6 28.92 59.64 -16.20
CA THR A 6 27.92 58.77 -16.87
C THR A 6 28.41 57.36 -17.28
N CYS A 7 29.62 56.98 -16.88
CA CYS A 7 30.16 55.64 -17.25
C CYS A 7 30.39 54.65 -16.08
N SER A 8 30.22 55.02 -14.83
CA SER A 8 30.52 54.13 -13.69
C SER A 8 29.30 53.26 -13.23
N GLY A 9 28.08 53.73 -13.48
CA GLY A 9 26.88 53.00 -12.99
C GLY A 9 26.55 51.70 -13.78
N LYS A 10 26.77 51.70 -15.08
CA LYS A 10 26.41 50.53 -15.92
C LYS A 10 27.45 49.39 -15.85
N ARG A 11 28.73 49.72 -15.57
CA ARG A 11 29.76 48.67 -15.38
C ARG A 11 29.66 48.01 -13.98
N PHE A 12 29.17 48.71 -12.96
CA PHE A 12 28.97 48.12 -11.65
C PHE A 12 27.74 47.21 -11.61
N LEU A 13 26.67 47.53 -12.34
CA LEU A 13 25.52 46.65 -12.47
C LEU A 13 25.83 45.39 -13.30
N CYS A 14 26.65 45.47 -14.35
CA CYS A 14 27.10 44.31 -15.08
C CYS A 14 28.08 43.42 -14.28
N LEU A 15 28.95 43.99 -13.43
CA LEU A 15 29.83 43.23 -12.55
C LEU A 15 29.06 42.58 -11.37
N ALA A 16 28.05 43.27 -10.82
CA ALA A 16 27.18 42.68 -9.80
C ALA A 16 26.30 41.56 -10.38
N GLY A 17 25.80 41.73 -11.60
CA GLY A 17 25.07 40.69 -12.31
C GLY A 17 25.94 39.46 -12.71
N LEU A 18 27.19 39.70 -13.10
CA LEU A 18 28.16 38.62 -13.39
C LEU A 18 28.68 37.95 -12.13
N LEU A 19 28.88 38.68 -11.03
CA LEU A 19 29.22 38.06 -9.73
C LEU A 19 28.04 37.29 -9.11
N GLN A 20 26.79 37.76 -9.30
CA GLN A 20 25.62 36.99 -8.90
C GLN A 20 25.42 35.73 -9.77
N ALA A 21 25.68 35.82 -11.08
CA ALA A 21 25.62 34.64 -11.94
C ALA A 21 26.68 33.57 -11.60
N SER A 22 27.85 33.97 -11.13
CA SER A 22 28.91 33.03 -10.72
C SER A 22 28.72 32.44 -9.33
N LEU A 23 27.91 33.07 -8.46
CA LEU A 23 27.54 32.53 -7.16
C LEU A 23 26.32 31.60 -7.21
N LEU A 24 25.62 31.54 -8.37
CA LEU A 24 24.34 30.81 -8.52
C LEU A 24 24.50 29.37 -9.01
N SER A 25 25.70 28.93 -9.39
CA SER A 25 25.84 27.58 -9.98
C SER A 25 26.52 26.56 -9.09
N ALA A 26 27.21 26.96 -8.06
CA ALA A 26 27.89 26.00 -7.17
C ALA A 26 27.00 25.65 -5.98
N GLY A 27 26.52 24.41 -5.94
CA GLY A 27 25.88 23.85 -4.78
C GLY A 27 24.34 23.70 -4.83
N ASN A 28 23.65 24.14 -5.88
CA ASN A 28 22.20 23.95 -6.00
C ASN A 28 21.87 22.50 -6.34
N LEU A 29 21.16 21.83 -5.43
CA LEU A 29 20.73 20.44 -5.61
C LEU A 29 19.46 20.30 -6.46
N PHE A 30 18.80 21.41 -6.82
CA PHE A 30 17.58 21.37 -7.63
C PHE A 30 17.89 21.67 -9.11
N PHE A 31 17.53 20.74 -9.99
CA PHE A 31 17.99 20.71 -11.38
C PHE A 31 17.30 21.73 -12.31
N ASN A 32 16.04 22.12 -12.05
CA ASN A 32 15.24 23.03 -12.89
C ASN A 32 14.93 24.35 -12.15
N SER A 33 15.94 25.04 -11.71
CA SER A 33 15.83 26.21 -10.82
C SER A 33 15.05 27.40 -11.39
N GLY A 34 15.06 27.58 -12.71
CA GLY A 34 14.47 28.72 -13.39
C GLY A 34 13.44 28.34 -14.47
N ALA A 35 12.81 27.15 -14.35
CA ALA A 35 11.87 26.64 -15.37
C ALA A 35 12.45 26.57 -16.81
N GLU A 36 13.78 26.55 -16.97
CA GLU A 36 14.44 26.45 -18.27
C GLU A 36 14.20 25.11 -18.98
N MET A 37 13.82 24.09 -18.21
CA MET A 37 13.36 22.79 -18.69
C MET A 37 11.82 22.68 -18.66
N GLY A 38 11.11 23.79 -18.89
CA GLY A 38 9.66 23.85 -18.76
C GLY A 38 9.19 23.53 -17.33
N THR A 39 8.12 22.79 -17.21
CA THR A 39 7.56 22.37 -15.89
C THR A 39 8.14 21.05 -15.37
N ALA A 40 9.21 20.54 -15.97
CA ALA A 40 9.83 19.31 -15.54
C ALA A 40 10.29 19.36 -14.06
N GLY A 41 9.85 18.41 -13.26
CA GLY A 41 10.14 18.33 -11.82
C GLY A 41 9.21 19.16 -10.93
N PHE A 42 8.15 19.76 -11.49
CA PHE A 42 7.14 20.50 -10.74
C PHE A 42 5.77 19.82 -10.86
N ALA A 43 5.04 19.80 -9.75
CA ALA A 43 3.64 19.41 -9.73
C ALA A 43 2.84 20.38 -8.86
N LEU A 44 1.67 20.77 -9.31
CA LEU A 44 0.79 21.67 -8.57
C LEU A 44 -0.36 20.88 -7.94
N TRP A 45 -0.43 20.98 -6.63
CA TRP A 45 -1.51 20.43 -5.83
C TRP A 45 -2.40 21.58 -5.31
N ARG A 46 -3.71 21.45 -5.43
CA ARG A 46 -4.69 22.48 -5.04
C ARG A 46 -5.76 21.91 -4.14
N LEU A 47 -6.15 22.72 -3.14
CA LEU A 47 -7.41 22.56 -2.39
C LEU A 47 -8.40 23.59 -2.93
N MET A 48 -9.44 23.12 -3.59
CA MET A 48 -10.35 23.99 -4.33
C MET A 48 -11.73 24.00 -3.69
N ASN A 49 -12.35 25.20 -3.65
CA ASN A 49 -13.74 25.32 -3.24
C ASN A 49 -14.63 24.76 -4.37
N PRO A 50 -15.58 23.83 -4.10
CA PRO A 50 -16.44 23.24 -5.11
C PRO A 50 -17.30 24.26 -5.89
N LYS A 51 -17.51 25.45 -5.33
CA LYS A 51 -18.31 26.51 -5.98
C LYS A 51 -17.54 27.37 -6.98
N THR A 52 -16.25 27.17 -7.14
CA THR A 52 -15.43 27.93 -8.09
C THR A 52 -15.46 27.33 -9.49
N ASN A 53 -15.21 28.17 -10.50
CA ASN A 53 -15.34 27.81 -11.92
C ASN A 53 -14.65 26.48 -12.28
N PRO A 54 -15.36 25.49 -12.85
CA PRO A 54 -14.84 24.19 -13.23
C PRO A 54 -13.63 24.24 -14.16
N GLU A 55 -13.59 25.14 -15.12
CA GLU A 55 -12.55 25.20 -16.14
C GLU A 55 -11.18 25.60 -15.60
N MET A 56 -11.13 26.37 -14.52
CA MET A 56 -9.87 26.85 -13.92
C MET A 56 -9.35 25.94 -12.77
N ARG A 57 -10.07 24.90 -12.44
CA ARG A 57 -9.78 24.00 -11.30
C ARG A 57 -8.47 23.24 -11.42
N PHE A 58 -7.95 23.12 -12.64
CA PHE A 58 -6.82 22.24 -12.95
C PHE A 58 -5.71 22.94 -13.74
N SER A 59 -5.65 24.29 -13.69
CA SER A 59 -4.54 24.98 -14.32
C SER A 59 -3.21 24.52 -13.72
N GLN A 60 -2.34 23.99 -14.57
CA GLN A 60 -1.00 23.56 -14.21
C GLN A 60 -0.05 24.76 -14.13
N PRO A 61 1.09 24.63 -13.45
CA PRO A 61 2.14 25.62 -13.55
C PRO A 61 2.61 25.69 -15.01
N ALA A 62 2.92 26.88 -15.50
CA ALA A 62 3.41 27.09 -16.85
C ALA A 62 4.81 27.73 -16.82
N ALA A 63 5.66 27.38 -17.78
CA ALA A 63 6.88 28.12 -18.02
C ALA A 63 6.49 29.43 -18.75
N ASP A 64 6.79 30.58 -18.12
CA ASP A 64 6.41 31.91 -18.60
C ASP A 64 7.67 32.68 -19.02
N PRO A 65 7.77 33.09 -20.29
CA PRO A 65 8.91 33.89 -20.79
C PRO A 65 8.80 35.37 -20.40
N GLU A 66 7.69 35.79 -19.79
CA GLU A 66 7.41 37.20 -19.54
C GLU A 66 8.15 37.66 -18.27
N ASN A 67 9.19 38.50 -18.47
CA ASN A 67 9.97 39.12 -17.41
C ASN A 67 10.51 38.12 -16.34
N PRO A 68 11.30 37.09 -16.72
CA PRO A 68 11.89 36.17 -15.77
C PRO A 68 12.89 36.89 -14.86
N PHE A 69 13.11 36.39 -13.63
CA PHE A 69 14.15 36.89 -12.75
C PHE A 69 15.55 36.53 -13.26
N HIS A 70 15.69 35.30 -13.76
CA HIS A 70 16.93 34.75 -14.29
C HIS A 70 16.64 33.84 -15.51
N GLY A 71 17.53 33.80 -16.50
CA GLY A 71 17.37 32.95 -17.69
C GLY A 71 16.31 33.42 -18.66
N LYS A 72 15.57 32.48 -19.25
CA LYS A 72 14.56 32.73 -20.28
C LYS A 72 13.12 32.55 -19.80
N TYR A 73 12.92 31.86 -18.72
CA TYR A 73 11.59 31.46 -18.23
C TYR A 73 11.53 31.60 -16.72
N SER A 74 10.32 31.84 -16.23
CA SER A 74 9.93 31.67 -14.82
C SER A 74 8.75 30.73 -14.74
N LEU A 75 8.48 30.16 -13.58
CA LEU A 75 7.32 29.32 -13.35
C LEU A 75 6.15 30.18 -12.91
N ARG A 76 5.02 30.12 -13.63
CA ARG A 76 3.79 30.88 -13.35
C ARG A 76 2.72 29.96 -12.79
N ILE A 77 2.05 30.42 -11.73
CA ILE A 77 0.87 29.78 -11.14
C ILE A 77 -0.26 30.78 -11.11
N ASP A 78 -1.36 30.51 -11.81
CA ASP A 78 -2.58 31.32 -11.79
C ASP A 78 -3.53 30.82 -10.69
N ASN A 79 -3.94 31.72 -9.78
CA ASN A 79 -4.84 31.44 -8.67
C ASN A 79 -5.93 32.51 -8.53
N PRO A 80 -6.78 32.68 -9.53
CA PRO A 80 -7.72 33.80 -9.58
C PRO A 80 -8.80 33.76 -8.48
N PHE A 81 -9.01 32.61 -7.85
CA PHE A 81 -10.04 32.44 -6.82
C PHE A 81 -9.48 32.38 -5.39
N GLY A 82 -8.17 32.56 -5.20
CA GLY A 82 -7.54 32.56 -3.88
C GLY A 82 -7.53 31.18 -3.19
N GLU A 83 -7.57 30.13 -3.95
CA GLU A 83 -7.58 28.76 -3.45
C GLU A 83 -6.24 28.36 -2.87
N PHE A 84 -6.27 27.44 -1.90
CA PHE A 84 -5.03 26.91 -1.35
C PHE A 84 -4.31 26.04 -2.39
N PHE A 85 -3.04 26.32 -2.63
CA PHE A 85 -2.20 25.53 -3.51
C PHE A 85 -0.87 25.15 -2.86
N GLN A 86 -0.27 24.08 -3.36
CA GLN A 86 1.10 23.69 -3.09
C GLN A 86 1.78 23.36 -4.42
N LEU A 87 2.73 24.17 -4.82
CA LEU A 87 3.69 23.77 -5.84
C LEU A 87 4.72 22.84 -5.18
N ARG A 88 4.93 21.68 -5.71
CA ARG A 88 5.86 20.68 -5.20
C ARG A 88 6.96 20.43 -6.20
N THR A 89 8.18 20.24 -5.70
CA THR A 89 9.34 19.90 -6.52
C THR A 89 9.60 18.40 -6.52
N LYS A 90 10.42 17.94 -7.46
CA LYS A 90 11.11 16.66 -7.33
C LYS A 90 11.76 16.55 -5.94
N ARG A 91 11.81 15.35 -5.39
CA ARG A 91 12.49 15.08 -4.12
C ARG A 91 14.01 15.11 -4.27
N ILE A 92 14.68 15.51 -3.21
CA ILE A 92 16.14 15.62 -3.13
C ILE A 92 16.59 14.84 -1.89
N HIS A 93 17.54 13.96 -2.07
CA HIS A 93 18.10 13.23 -0.93
C HIS A 93 18.99 14.13 -0.08
N LEU A 94 18.65 14.28 1.20
CA LEU A 94 19.45 15.01 2.17
C LEU A 94 19.84 14.09 3.34
N PRO A 95 21.13 14.10 3.75
CA PRO A 95 21.57 13.29 4.89
C PRO A 95 21.09 13.88 6.22
N ALA A 96 21.16 13.06 7.27
CA ALA A 96 20.91 13.52 8.64
C ALA A 96 21.95 14.57 9.06
N ASN A 97 21.54 15.48 9.95
CA ASN A 97 22.37 16.56 10.52
C ASN A 97 22.99 17.51 9.48
N ALA A 98 22.38 17.63 8.31
CA ALA A 98 22.78 18.59 7.30
C ALA A 98 22.14 19.96 7.56
N LYS A 99 22.93 21.03 7.45
CA LYS A 99 22.41 22.38 7.32
C LYS A 99 22.09 22.66 5.88
N VAL A 100 20.87 23.12 5.60
CA VAL A 100 20.36 23.31 4.24
C VAL A 100 19.71 24.67 4.14
N THR A 101 20.07 25.42 3.12
CA THR A 101 19.41 26.65 2.72
C THR A 101 18.49 26.36 1.55
N ILE A 102 17.21 26.71 1.67
CA ILE A 102 16.28 26.74 0.55
C ILE A 102 15.88 28.16 0.24
N GLY A 103 15.73 28.45 -1.06
CA GLY A 103 15.35 29.79 -1.50
C GLY A 103 14.79 29.81 -2.91
N CYS A 104 14.16 30.95 -3.25
CA CYS A 104 13.70 31.25 -4.60
C CYS A 104 13.45 32.76 -4.76
N ALA A 105 13.40 33.22 -5.99
CA ALA A 105 12.87 34.53 -6.32
C ALA A 105 11.36 34.42 -6.56
N MET A 106 10.58 35.37 -6.06
CA MET A 106 9.14 35.42 -6.25
C MET A 106 8.66 36.84 -6.56
N ARG A 107 7.68 36.95 -7.46
CA ARG A 107 6.83 38.13 -7.64
C ARG A 107 5.37 37.72 -7.75
N GLY A 108 4.45 38.57 -7.37
CA GLY A 108 3.02 38.28 -7.42
C GLY A 108 2.21 39.44 -7.97
N SER A 109 1.07 39.16 -8.57
CA SER A 109 0.07 40.20 -8.87
C SER A 109 -0.50 40.80 -7.58
N GLU A 110 -1.26 41.89 -7.67
CA GLU A 110 -1.73 42.69 -6.50
C GLU A 110 -2.41 41.86 -5.39
N GLY A 111 -3.10 40.79 -5.73
CA GLY A 111 -3.77 39.90 -4.75
C GLY A 111 -2.86 38.89 -4.05
N VAL A 112 -1.62 38.71 -4.51
CA VAL A 112 -0.67 37.75 -3.92
C VAL A 112 0.16 38.42 -2.84
N LYS A 113 -0.22 38.24 -1.57
CA LYS A 113 0.42 38.95 -0.44
C LYS A 113 1.43 38.12 0.35
N LYS A 114 1.21 36.83 0.49
CA LYS A 114 2.05 35.95 1.36
C LYS A 114 2.14 34.54 0.81
N VAL A 115 3.33 33.96 0.86
CA VAL A 115 3.63 32.59 0.40
C VAL A 115 4.47 31.88 1.47
N ILE A 116 4.22 30.60 1.69
CA ILE A 116 5.03 29.74 2.56
C ILE A 116 6.01 28.96 1.69
N LEU A 117 7.29 29.10 2.01
CA LEU A 117 8.32 28.19 1.52
C LEU A 117 8.51 27.09 2.57
N ARG A 118 8.42 25.82 2.14
CA ARG A 118 8.37 24.66 3.02
C ARG A 118 9.27 23.56 2.48
N ALA A 119 9.96 22.84 3.38
CA ALA A 119 10.61 21.56 3.08
C ALA A 119 9.96 20.47 3.92
N VAL A 120 9.63 19.34 3.29
CA VAL A 120 9.01 18.20 3.94
C VAL A 120 9.75 16.91 3.62
N CYS A 121 9.81 16.00 4.59
CA CYS A 121 10.40 14.68 4.45
C CYS A 121 9.62 13.68 5.31
N ILE A 122 9.43 12.46 4.81
CA ILE A 122 9.15 11.31 5.66
C ILE A 122 10.48 10.58 5.80
N ASP A 123 11.01 10.49 7.01
CA ASP A 123 12.30 9.87 7.25
C ASP A 123 12.23 8.33 7.16
N GLU A 124 13.38 7.69 7.25
CA GLU A 124 13.52 6.23 7.18
C GLU A 124 12.70 5.47 8.25
N ASN A 125 12.29 6.17 9.32
CA ASN A 125 11.42 5.62 10.38
C ASN A 125 9.93 5.94 10.16
N GLY A 126 9.55 6.50 9.02
CA GLY A 126 8.18 6.89 8.71
C GLY A 126 7.72 8.16 9.43
N VAL A 127 8.61 8.95 10.04
CA VAL A 127 8.27 10.16 10.78
C VAL A 127 8.20 11.35 9.83
N TRP A 128 7.07 12.04 9.87
CA TRP A 128 6.88 13.27 9.11
C TRP A 128 7.68 14.44 9.69
N ASN A 129 8.57 14.98 8.87
CA ASN A 129 9.38 16.15 9.20
C ASN A 129 9.02 17.34 8.31
N MET A 130 8.86 18.51 8.91
CA MET A 130 8.51 19.73 8.18
C MET A 130 9.31 20.91 8.70
N ARG A 131 9.78 21.73 7.77
CA ARG A 131 10.40 23.04 8.02
C ARG A 131 9.72 24.07 7.12
N SER A 132 9.30 25.21 7.65
CA SER A 132 8.60 26.21 6.85
C SER A 132 8.84 27.63 7.33
N LYS A 133 8.77 28.59 6.40
CA LYS A 133 8.79 30.03 6.69
C LYS A 133 7.81 30.76 5.77
N LEU A 134 7.12 31.75 6.33
CA LEU A 134 6.19 32.61 5.63
C LEU A 134 6.92 33.87 5.13
N PHE A 135 6.69 34.23 3.87
CA PHE A 135 7.29 35.40 3.23
C PHE A 135 6.23 36.32 2.63
N PRO A 136 6.39 37.67 2.74
CA PRO A 136 5.57 38.60 1.99
C PRO A 136 6.03 38.61 0.54
N VAL A 137 5.06 38.71 -0.41
CA VAL A 137 5.34 38.80 -1.85
C VAL A 137 4.85 40.15 -2.36
N ALA A 138 5.58 40.74 -3.30
CA ALA A 138 5.25 42.01 -3.94
C ALA A 138 5.19 41.86 -5.47
N ALA A 139 4.77 42.92 -6.17
CA ALA A 139 4.69 42.93 -7.63
C ALA A 139 6.07 42.84 -8.32
N GLU A 140 7.10 43.27 -7.63
CA GLU A 140 8.47 43.20 -8.12
C GLU A 140 9.17 41.96 -7.61
N TRP A 141 10.13 41.47 -8.39
CA TRP A 141 10.95 40.32 -8.03
C TRP A 141 11.74 40.56 -6.75
N LYS A 142 11.63 39.60 -5.83
CA LYS A 142 12.38 39.57 -4.58
C LYS A 142 12.87 38.19 -4.25
N GLU A 143 14.11 38.06 -3.80
CA GLU A 143 14.65 36.80 -3.33
C GLU A 143 14.28 36.51 -1.89
N PHE A 144 13.95 35.26 -1.61
CA PHE A 144 13.61 34.75 -0.30
C PHE A 144 14.38 33.48 -0.01
N SER A 145 14.83 33.33 1.21
CA SER A 145 15.49 32.09 1.65
C SER A 145 15.35 31.88 3.15
N PHE A 146 15.51 30.65 3.59
CA PHE A 146 15.74 30.31 4.98
C PHE A 146 16.62 29.07 5.12
N GLU A 147 17.36 29.01 6.22
CA GLU A 147 18.19 27.88 6.60
C GLU A 147 17.47 26.97 7.58
N PHE A 148 17.67 25.69 7.48
CA PHE A 148 17.19 24.71 8.44
C PHE A 148 18.18 23.54 8.60
N ASP A 149 18.02 22.81 9.70
CA ASP A 149 18.75 21.59 9.99
C ASP A 149 17.86 20.38 9.77
N THR A 150 18.35 19.37 9.03
CA THR A 150 17.65 18.11 8.83
C THR A 150 17.56 17.28 10.10
N ARG A 151 18.40 17.56 11.11
CA ARG A 151 18.50 16.82 12.37
C ARG A 151 18.69 15.32 12.10
N LYS A 152 17.90 14.44 12.75
CA LYS A 152 17.95 12.99 12.55
C LYS A 152 17.23 12.51 11.28
N ALA A 153 16.58 13.40 10.55
CA ALA A 153 15.77 13.04 9.37
C ALA A 153 16.64 12.98 8.11
N ALA A 154 17.32 11.85 7.91
CA ALA A 154 17.85 11.52 6.60
C ALA A 154 16.72 11.07 5.68
N GLY A 155 16.78 11.38 4.40
CA GLY A 155 15.80 10.89 3.43
C GLY A 155 15.50 11.86 2.29
N GLU A 156 14.38 11.59 1.62
CA GLU A 156 13.93 12.30 0.43
C GLU A 156 13.12 13.54 0.80
N TRP A 157 13.74 14.69 0.77
CA TRP A 157 13.11 15.99 1.05
C TRP A 157 12.49 16.58 -0.21
N GLN A 158 11.29 17.14 -0.05
CA GLN A 158 10.55 17.82 -1.10
C GLN A 158 10.39 19.29 -0.71
N LEU A 159 10.76 20.17 -1.64
CA LEU A 159 10.44 21.59 -1.52
C LEU A 159 9.00 21.83 -1.94
N GLN A 160 8.28 22.63 -1.16
CA GLN A 160 6.92 23.04 -1.44
C GLN A 160 6.81 24.56 -1.33
N ILE A 161 6.15 25.17 -2.30
CA ILE A 161 5.76 26.58 -2.27
C ILE A 161 4.24 26.62 -2.15
N CYS A 162 3.77 27.14 -1.02
CA CYS A 162 2.37 27.06 -0.64
C CYS A 162 1.79 28.44 -0.45
N GLN A 163 0.51 28.59 -0.74
CA GLN A 163 -0.24 29.77 -0.32
C GLN A 163 -0.18 29.95 1.22
N GLY A 164 -0.07 31.20 1.68
CA GLY A 164 0.12 31.52 3.09
C GLY A 164 -1.08 31.29 3.99
N ALA A 165 -2.31 31.39 3.46
CA ALA A 165 -3.57 31.09 4.13
C ALA A 165 -4.71 31.04 3.09
N PRO A 166 -5.82 30.34 3.36
CA PRO A 166 -6.99 30.39 2.48
C PRO A 166 -7.48 31.83 2.24
N GLY A 167 -7.72 32.20 1.00
CA GLY A 167 -8.14 33.53 0.59
C GLY A 167 -7.07 34.63 0.61
N ALA A 168 -5.83 34.34 0.99
CA ALA A 168 -4.77 35.35 1.09
C ALA A 168 -4.04 35.65 -0.23
N THR A 169 -4.33 34.93 -1.30
CA THR A 169 -3.64 35.03 -2.58
C THR A 169 -4.59 34.85 -3.74
N THR A 170 -5.12 35.95 -4.25
CA THR A 170 -5.87 35.97 -5.53
C THR A 170 -4.96 36.53 -6.61
N GLY A 171 -4.77 35.80 -7.73
CA GLY A 171 -3.96 36.28 -8.84
C GLY A 171 -2.86 35.34 -9.28
N SER A 172 -1.83 35.87 -9.91
CA SER A 172 -0.71 35.11 -10.45
C SER A 172 0.53 35.25 -9.59
N LEU A 173 1.21 34.14 -9.36
CA LEU A 173 2.51 34.03 -8.69
C LEU A 173 3.54 33.55 -9.71
N TRP A 174 4.63 34.29 -9.82
CA TRP A 174 5.81 33.88 -10.58
C TRP A 174 6.93 33.46 -9.62
N ILE A 175 7.60 32.39 -9.95
CA ILE A 175 8.66 31.78 -9.14
C ILE A 175 9.85 31.49 -10.06
N ASP A 176 11.04 31.81 -9.59
CA ASP A 176 12.27 31.64 -10.33
C ASP A 176 13.43 31.38 -9.38
N ASN A 177 14.57 30.99 -9.91
CA ASN A 177 15.81 30.79 -9.17
C ASN A 177 15.63 29.94 -7.89
N ILE A 178 14.95 28.80 -8.04
CA ILE A 178 14.74 27.85 -6.92
C ILE A 178 16.07 27.22 -6.56
N ARG A 179 16.42 27.28 -5.27
CA ARG A 179 17.70 26.80 -4.73
C ARG A 179 17.49 25.88 -3.55
N VAL A 180 18.27 24.80 -3.53
CA VAL A 180 18.44 23.93 -2.37
C VAL A 180 19.94 23.71 -2.23
N GLU A 181 20.54 24.30 -1.19
CA GLU A 181 22.00 24.33 -1.00
C GLU A 181 22.33 23.70 0.35
N LYS A 182 23.32 22.81 0.37
CA LYS A 182 23.83 22.21 1.60
C LYS A 182 25.02 23.02 2.10
N THR A 183 24.93 23.53 3.32
CA THR A 183 26.01 24.32 3.95
C THR A 183 27.17 23.41 4.35
N GLY A 184 28.37 23.74 3.94
CA GLY A 184 29.59 23.05 4.38
C GLY A 184 30.16 22.00 3.43
N ASP A 185 29.44 21.58 2.41
CA ASP A 185 29.97 20.76 1.32
C ASP A 185 29.92 21.57 0.02
N ALA A 186 31.09 21.89 -0.52
CA ALA A 186 31.22 22.33 -1.91
C ALA A 186 31.00 21.15 -2.87
N ALA A 187 29.95 20.38 -2.69
CA ALA A 187 29.53 19.42 -3.69
C ALA A 187 29.05 20.24 -4.90
N ALA A 188 29.92 20.32 -5.91
CA ALA A 188 29.57 20.98 -7.15
C ALA A 188 28.25 20.43 -7.67
N SER A 189 27.34 21.30 -8.09
CA SER A 189 26.15 20.86 -8.85
C SER A 189 26.59 19.95 -9.98
N PRO A 190 25.87 18.88 -10.27
CA PRO A 190 26.17 18.03 -11.41
C PRO A 190 26.37 18.90 -12.67
N ALA A 191 27.41 18.68 -13.39
CA ALA A 191 27.71 19.48 -14.57
C ALA A 191 26.61 19.44 -15.63
N LEU A 192 25.89 18.32 -15.68
CA LEU A 192 24.75 18.08 -16.59
C LEU A 192 23.50 17.71 -15.79
N SER A 193 22.38 18.41 -16.04
CA SER A 193 21.04 18.02 -15.61
C SER A 193 20.25 17.47 -16.78
N ILE A 194 19.48 16.41 -16.52
CA ILE A 194 18.65 15.73 -17.53
C ILE A 194 17.21 15.64 -17.01
N ALA A 195 16.24 16.01 -17.84
CA ALA A 195 14.82 15.76 -17.54
C ALA A 195 14.16 15.03 -18.71
N LEU A 196 13.40 13.99 -18.40
CA LEU A 196 12.65 13.20 -19.36
C LEU A 196 11.16 13.36 -19.06
N VAL A 197 10.40 13.81 -20.06
CA VAL A 197 8.96 14.06 -19.95
C VAL A 197 8.24 13.28 -21.08
N PRO A 198 7.41 12.28 -20.76
CA PRO A 198 6.68 11.54 -21.78
C PRO A 198 5.64 12.46 -22.46
N GLU A 199 5.52 12.38 -23.79
CA GLU A 199 4.48 13.10 -24.53
C GLU A 199 3.10 12.45 -24.28
N GLU A 200 3.06 11.13 -24.16
CA GLU A 200 1.90 10.35 -23.76
C GLU A 200 2.26 9.43 -22.59
N LYS A 201 1.46 9.44 -21.51
CA LYS A 201 1.64 8.56 -20.35
C LYS A 201 1.25 7.11 -20.64
N VAL A 202 0.25 6.92 -21.51
CA VAL A 202 -0.31 5.62 -21.86
C VAL A 202 -0.40 5.47 -23.38
N LEU A 203 0.27 4.45 -23.89
CA LEU A 203 0.20 4.04 -25.28
C LEU A 203 -0.76 2.85 -25.42
N VAL A 204 -1.75 2.98 -26.29
CA VAL A 204 -2.73 1.93 -26.57
C VAL A 204 -2.47 1.33 -27.96
N PHE A 205 -2.32 0.00 -28.04
CA PHE A 205 -2.13 -0.68 -29.32
C PHE A 205 -2.68 -2.12 -29.31
N GLY A 206 -2.95 -2.65 -30.52
CA GLY A 206 -3.42 -4.01 -30.71
C GLY A 206 -2.31 -5.04 -30.64
N ARG A 207 -2.69 -6.32 -30.59
CA ARG A 207 -1.76 -7.45 -30.62
C ARG A 207 -0.94 -7.42 -31.92
N GLY A 208 0.40 -7.52 -31.79
CA GLY A 208 1.31 -7.53 -32.95
C GLY A 208 1.62 -6.16 -33.54
N GLU A 209 0.98 -5.12 -33.06
CA GLU A 209 1.29 -3.74 -33.44
C GLU A 209 2.54 -3.24 -32.70
N LYS A 210 3.17 -2.21 -33.25
CA LYS A 210 4.26 -1.48 -32.62
C LYS A 210 3.89 -0.02 -32.49
N LYS A 211 4.19 0.59 -31.34
CA LYS A 211 4.02 2.04 -31.15
C LYS A 211 5.32 2.69 -30.70
N SER A 212 5.47 3.96 -31.10
CA SER A 212 6.59 4.78 -30.67
C SER A 212 6.23 5.56 -29.41
N ALA A 213 6.95 5.31 -28.33
CA ALA A 213 6.93 6.15 -27.13
C ALA A 213 7.83 7.37 -27.40
N ALA A 214 7.22 8.55 -27.47
CA ALA A 214 7.92 9.81 -27.61
C ALA A 214 8.15 10.45 -26.24
N VAL A 215 9.39 10.82 -25.97
CA VAL A 215 9.81 11.42 -24.69
C VAL A 215 10.60 12.67 -24.96
N THR A 216 10.13 13.81 -24.51
CA THR A 216 10.90 15.05 -24.55
C THR A 216 12.04 14.95 -23.55
N ALA A 217 13.26 15.05 -24.06
CA ALA A 217 14.49 15.12 -23.26
C ALA A 217 14.98 16.56 -23.20
N TYR A 218 15.25 17.02 -21.99
CA TYR A 218 15.95 18.28 -21.72
C TYR A 218 17.32 17.93 -21.14
N LEU A 219 18.37 18.52 -21.69
CA LEU A 219 19.74 18.47 -21.17
C LEU A 219 20.20 19.88 -20.90
N ARG A 220 20.64 20.19 -19.69
CA ARG A 220 21.15 21.51 -19.30
C ARG A 220 22.59 21.41 -18.83
N ASN A 221 23.45 22.25 -19.39
CA ASN A 221 24.81 22.44 -18.90
C ASN A 221 24.81 23.42 -17.71
N ASN A 222 25.06 22.91 -16.51
CA ASN A 222 25.16 23.72 -15.29
C ASN A 222 26.59 24.20 -14.98
N SER A 223 27.56 23.82 -15.81
CA SER A 223 28.97 24.19 -15.61
C SER A 223 29.32 25.50 -16.33
N GLU A 224 30.43 26.06 -15.97
CA GLU A 224 31.02 27.27 -16.62
C GLU A 224 31.77 26.97 -17.94
N LYS A 225 31.84 25.67 -18.30
CA LYS A 225 32.55 25.21 -19.51
C LYS A 225 31.58 24.61 -20.50
N ARG A 226 31.95 24.65 -21.79
CA ARG A 226 31.23 23.91 -22.83
C ARG A 226 31.30 22.42 -22.53
N LEU A 227 30.17 21.73 -22.61
CA LEU A 227 30.03 20.30 -22.43
C LEU A 227 29.57 19.65 -23.74
N SER A 228 30.34 18.67 -24.18
CA SER A 228 29.99 17.87 -25.35
C SER A 228 30.11 16.37 -25.05
N GLY A 229 29.26 15.55 -25.65
CA GLY A 229 29.28 14.11 -25.44
C GLY A 229 28.05 13.39 -25.98
N ASN A 230 27.86 12.17 -25.50
CA ASN A 230 26.68 11.35 -25.80
C ASN A 230 25.98 10.96 -24.49
N ALA A 231 24.73 11.34 -24.34
CA ALA A 231 23.86 10.83 -23.29
C ALA A 231 23.17 9.53 -23.77
N VAL A 232 23.34 8.46 -23.02
CA VAL A 232 22.72 7.17 -23.32
C VAL A 232 21.54 6.96 -22.38
N PHE A 233 20.42 6.54 -22.92
CA PHE A 233 19.17 6.30 -22.20
C PHE A 233 18.77 4.85 -22.35
N ASP A 234 18.43 4.21 -21.25
CA ASP A 234 17.90 2.86 -21.22
C ASP A 234 16.40 2.89 -20.92
N MET A 235 15.60 2.24 -21.76
CA MET A 235 14.24 1.89 -21.46
C MET A 235 14.24 0.53 -20.77
N THR A 236 13.78 0.47 -19.53
CA THR A 236 13.75 -0.75 -18.71
C THR A 236 12.31 -1.10 -18.35
N GLY A 237 12.02 -2.40 -18.21
CA GLY A 237 10.78 -2.85 -17.61
C GLY A 237 10.71 -2.45 -16.14
N ASP A 238 9.63 -1.77 -15.73
CA ASP A 238 9.48 -1.22 -14.36
C ASP A 238 9.59 -2.29 -13.27
N GLN A 239 9.02 -3.49 -13.51
CA GLN A 239 9.04 -4.60 -12.56
C GLN A 239 10.30 -5.47 -12.65
N THR A 240 10.92 -5.57 -13.82
CA THR A 240 12.02 -6.53 -14.08
C THR A 240 13.38 -5.89 -14.06
N GLY A 241 13.46 -4.56 -14.28
CA GLY A 241 14.72 -3.86 -14.52
C GLY A 241 15.44 -4.27 -15.82
N GLU A 242 14.86 -5.15 -16.62
CA GLU A 242 15.41 -5.61 -17.91
C GLU A 242 15.47 -4.44 -18.89
N VAL A 243 16.63 -4.24 -19.52
CA VAL A 243 16.78 -3.24 -20.57
C VAL A 243 16.11 -3.76 -21.85
N VAL A 244 15.06 -3.05 -22.25
CA VAL A 244 14.26 -3.38 -23.45
C VAL A 244 14.85 -2.76 -24.71
N GLN A 245 15.29 -1.51 -24.58
CA GLN A 245 15.88 -0.72 -25.67
C GLN A 245 16.80 0.36 -25.10
N SER A 246 17.82 0.74 -25.87
CA SER A 246 18.66 1.89 -25.53
C SER A 246 18.62 2.92 -26.67
N GLY A 247 18.71 4.20 -26.30
CA GLY A 247 18.84 5.32 -27.22
C GLY A 247 20.07 6.17 -26.87
N THR A 248 20.63 6.86 -27.83
CA THR A 248 21.78 7.76 -27.65
C THR A 248 21.46 9.13 -28.20
N LEU A 249 21.79 10.18 -27.45
CA LEU A 249 21.60 11.57 -27.82
C LEU A 249 22.94 12.31 -27.76
N PRO A 250 23.49 12.74 -28.88
CA PRO A 250 24.67 13.61 -28.88
C PRO A 250 24.29 15.01 -28.40
N TYR A 251 25.17 15.64 -27.63
CA TYR A 251 24.99 17.01 -27.18
C TYR A 251 26.27 17.80 -27.23
N ASP A 252 26.12 19.11 -27.45
CA ASP A 252 27.19 20.07 -27.40
C ASP A 252 26.64 21.41 -26.90
N LEU A 253 26.86 21.69 -25.60
CA LEU A 253 26.15 22.71 -24.86
C LEU A 253 27.10 23.77 -24.31
N ALA A 254 26.89 25.03 -24.64
CA ALA A 254 27.51 26.14 -23.96
C ALA A 254 27.08 26.23 -22.48
N PRO A 255 27.82 26.98 -21.62
CA PRO A 255 27.42 27.23 -20.25
C PRO A 255 25.96 27.75 -20.15
N GLY A 256 25.14 27.13 -19.31
CA GLY A 256 23.73 27.48 -19.11
C GLY A 256 22.76 27.07 -20.23
N GLU A 257 23.30 26.55 -21.34
CA GLU A 257 22.45 26.14 -22.48
C GLU A 257 21.61 24.91 -22.18
N VAL A 258 20.35 24.90 -22.70
CA VAL A 258 19.41 23.79 -22.62
C VAL A 258 19.12 23.25 -24.01
N LEU A 259 19.43 21.97 -24.23
CA LEU A 259 18.97 21.23 -25.40
C LEU A 259 17.59 20.64 -25.10
N LYS A 260 16.60 20.89 -25.95
CA LYS A 260 15.29 20.24 -25.94
C LYS A 260 15.14 19.42 -27.20
N THR A 261 14.86 18.12 -27.06
CA THR A 261 14.67 17.22 -28.20
C THR A 261 13.75 16.06 -27.85
N THR A 262 13.29 15.30 -28.84
CA THR A 262 12.42 14.14 -28.62
C THR A 262 13.18 12.85 -28.84
N LEU A 263 13.26 12.01 -27.82
CA LEU A 263 13.69 10.62 -27.90
C LEU A 263 12.50 9.75 -28.32
N ARG A 264 12.75 8.70 -29.09
CA ARG A 264 11.74 7.76 -29.55
C ARG A 264 12.16 6.32 -29.25
N PHE A 265 11.28 5.58 -28.59
CA PHE A 265 11.44 4.18 -28.27
C PHE A 265 10.29 3.37 -28.86
N THR A 266 10.58 2.21 -29.44
CA THR A 266 9.56 1.36 -30.04
C THR A 266 9.09 0.30 -29.06
N LEU A 267 7.81 0.27 -28.77
CA LEU A 267 7.16 -0.73 -27.91
C LEU A 267 6.37 -1.73 -28.76
N SER A 268 6.52 -3.01 -28.44
CA SER A 268 5.80 -4.13 -29.08
C SER A 268 5.16 -5.08 -28.04
N ARG A 269 5.29 -4.76 -26.76
CA ARG A 269 4.71 -5.50 -25.63
C ARG A 269 4.04 -4.56 -24.64
N TYR A 270 3.05 -5.07 -23.90
CA TYR A 270 2.40 -4.35 -22.82
C TYR A 270 3.27 -4.35 -21.57
N GLY A 271 3.21 -3.28 -20.81
CA GLY A 271 4.00 -3.11 -19.59
C GLY A 271 4.12 -1.64 -19.17
N ALA A 272 4.72 -1.41 -18.03
CA ALA A 272 5.23 -0.10 -17.65
C ALA A 272 6.74 -0.06 -17.88
N PHE A 273 7.21 0.99 -18.53
CA PHE A 273 8.60 1.13 -18.96
C PHE A 273 9.17 2.42 -18.43
N ARG A 274 10.28 2.29 -17.71
CA ARG A 274 11.04 3.39 -17.17
C ARG A 274 12.16 3.77 -18.13
N ILE A 275 12.27 5.04 -18.44
CA ILE A 275 13.35 5.57 -19.28
C ILE A 275 14.27 6.35 -18.37
N VAL A 276 15.53 5.91 -18.30
CA VAL A 276 16.54 6.45 -17.38
C VAL A 276 17.83 6.76 -18.14
N PRO A 277 18.53 7.83 -17.79
CA PRO A 277 19.89 8.03 -18.30
C PRO A 277 20.80 6.95 -17.72
N ARG A 278 21.58 6.31 -18.59
CA ARG A 278 22.61 5.37 -18.15
C ARG A 278 23.67 6.13 -17.36
N ARG A 279 24.00 5.66 -16.16
CA ARG A 279 25.03 6.27 -15.33
C ARG A 279 26.35 6.25 -16.11
N SER A 280 26.72 7.38 -16.69
CA SER A 280 28.03 7.64 -17.26
C SER A 280 28.93 8.28 -16.21
N ALA A 281 30.23 8.44 -16.49
CA ALA A 281 31.19 9.09 -15.60
C ALA A 281 30.85 10.57 -15.25
N ILE A 282 29.81 11.16 -15.84
CA ILE A 282 29.28 12.48 -15.54
C ILE A 282 28.18 12.28 -14.51
N ALA A 283 28.38 12.77 -13.29
CA ALA A 283 27.35 12.82 -12.26
C ALA A 283 26.20 13.73 -12.73
N ALA A 284 25.18 13.15 -13.34
CA ALA A 284 24.03 13.87 -13.81
C ALA A 284 22.90 13.77 -12.78
N GLU A 285 22.33 14.89 -12.39
CA GLU A 285 21.05 14.90 -11.75
C GLU A 285 19.97 14.72 -12.83
N HIS A 286 19.02 13.84 -12.60
CA HIS A 286 18.05 13.50 -13.63
C HIS A 286 16.63 13.29 -13.10
N LEU A 287 15.68 13.49 -13.99
CA LEU A 287 14.29 13.13 -13.87
C LEU A 287 13.98 12.04 -14.89
N ASP A 288 13.53 10.87 -14.43
CA ASP A 288 13.15 9.77 -15.29
C ASP A 288 11.77 9.99 -15.94
N ALA A 289 11.51 9.29 -17.04
CA ALA A 289 10.17 9.13 -17.58
C ALA A 289 9.61 7.73 -17.31
N LEU A 290 8.31 7.64 -17.11
CA LEU A 290 7.55 6.39 -17.07
C LEU A 290 6.48 6.43 -18.17
N VAL A 291 6.39 5.35 -18.94
CA VAL A 291 5.40 5.18 -20.01
C VAL A 291 4.73 3.82 -19.85
N CYS A 292 3.41 3.78 -19.86
CA CYS A 292 2.64 2.55 -19.90
C CYS A 292 2.22 2.18 -21.32
N ALA A 293 2.26 0.90 -21.62
CA ALA A 293 1.74 0.31 -22.84
C ALA A 293 0.65 -0.69 -22.50
N VAL A 294 -0.55 -0.50 -23.04
CA VAL A 294 -1.72 -1.34 -22.76
C VAL A 294 -2.39 -1.81 -24.03
N GLY A 295 -3.11 -2.91 -23.94
CA GLY A 295 -3.96 -3.40 -25.02
C GLY A 295 -5.21 -2.55 -25.20
N LYS A 296 -5.69 -2.47 -26.43
CA LYS A 296 -6.94 -1.76 -26.73
C LYS A 296 -8.09 -2.46 -26.00
N TYR A 297 -8.73 -1.72 -25.10
CA TYR A 297 -9.95 -2.15 -24.44
C TYR A 297 -11.17 -1.63 -25.20
N VAL A 298 -12.19 -2.47 -25.31
CA VAL A 298 -13.48 -2.12 -25.91
C VAL A 298 -14.56 -2.47 -24.89
N PRO A 299 -15.28 -1.50 -24.36
CA PRO A 299 -16.34 -1.74 -23.38
C PRO A 299 -17.41 -2.68 -23.91
N GLY A 300 -17.84 -3.65 -23.09
CA GLY A 300 -18.98 -4.52 -23.40
C GLY A 300 -20.30 -3.73 -23.35
N GLU A 301 -21.07 -3.74 -24.43
CA GLU A 301 -22.32 -2.94 -24.53
C GLU A 301 -23.39 -3.32 -23.51
N LYS A 302 -23.41 -4.58 -23.04
CA LYS A 302 -24.45 -5.14 -22.14
C LYS A 302 -23.97 -5.42 -20.72
N LEU A 303 -22.79 -4.93 -20.34
CA LEU A 303 -22.25 -5.18 -19.01
C LEU A 303 -23.02 -4.40 -17.94
N ASP A 304 -23.49 -5.12 -16.92
CA ASP A 304 -24.10 -4.52 -15.72
C ASP A 304 -23.18 -4.73 -14.49
N PRO A 305 -22.49 -3.70 -14.00
CA PRO A 305 -21.60 -3.82 -12.83
C PRO A 305 -22.27 -4.35 -11.54
N MET A 306 -23.59 -4.35 -11.47
CA MET A 306 -24.32 -4.95 -10.34
C MET A 306 -24.29 -6.47 -10.36
N ASN A 307 -24.19 -7.08 -11.58
CA ASN A 307 -24.36 -8.51 -11.79
C ASN A 307 -23.17 -9.17 -12.48
N ASP A 308 -22.38 -8.40 -13.20
CA ASP A 308 -21.26 -8.88 -14.00
C ASP A 308 -19.93 -8.41 -13.44
N PHE A 309 -18.94 -9.29 -13.48
CA PHE A 309 -17.59 -8.90 -13.13
C PHE A 309 -17.05 -7.83 -14.10
N CYS A 310 -16.50 -6.76 -13.53
CA CYS A 310 -15.76 -5.75 -14.27
C CYS A 310 -14.56 -5.27 -13.42
N THR A 311 -13.62 -4.60 -14.03
CA THR A 311 -12.58 -3.90 -13.27
C THR A 311 -13.21 -2.74 -12.52
N ALA A 312 -12.96 -2.70 -11.22
CA ALA A 312 -13.49 -1.72 -10.29
C ALA A 312 -12.39 -1.21 -9.34
N ILE A 313 -12.50 0.05 -8.95
CA ILE A 313 -11.54 0.71 -8.05
C ILE A 313 -12.23 1.53 -6.98
N VAL A 314 -11.49 1.85 -5.92
CA VAL A 314 -11.89 2.83 -4.91
C VAL A 314 -11.23 4.18 -5.23
N ASN A 315 -12.04 5.20 -5.30
CA ASN A 315 -11.56 6.58 -5.43
C ASN A 315 -11.73 7.28 -4.08
N ALA A 316 -10.64 7.42 -3.34
CA ALA A 316 -10.62 7.92 -1.97
C ALA A 316 -9.96 9.29 -1.87
N GLY A 317 -10.21 10.27 -2.58
CA GLY A 317 -9.48 11.51 -2.32
C GLY A 317 -9.73 12.71 -3.21
N GLU A 318 -10.83 12.72 -3.93
CA GLU A 318 -11.11 13.87 -4.80
C GLU A 318 -11.66 15.06 -4.04
N ILE A 319 -12.23 14.85 -2.85
CA ILE A 319 -12.66 15.93 -1.95
C ILE A 319 -12.16 15.66 -0.54
N SER A 320 -11.62 16.69 0.09
CA SER A 320 -11.20 16.68 1.48
C SER A 320 -11.81 17.84 2.24
N PHE A 321 -11.86 17.73 3.57
CA PHE A 321 -12.23 18.84 4.45
C PHE A 321 -10.97 19.40 5.09
N TYR A 322 -10.68 20.64 4.81
CA TYR A 322 -9.59 21.34 5.43
C TYR A 322 -10.12 22.55 6.22
N ASN A 323 -9.83 22.59 7.53
CA ASN A 323 -10.31 23.66 8.44
C ASN A 323 -11.82 23.94 8.36
N GLY A 324 -12.64 22.86 8.22
CA GLY A 324 -14.10 22.98 8.13
C GLY A 324 -14.66 23.42 6.77
N ASN A 325 -13.79 23.64 5.78
CA ASN A 325 -14.18 23.94 4.40
C ASN A 325 -14.07 22.71 3.52
N VAL A 326 -15.01 22.57 2.60
CA VAL A 326 -14.96 21.56 1.55
C VAL A 326 -13.90 21.96 0.52
N CYS A 327 -12.95 21.07 0.28
CA CYS A 327 -11.85 21.30 -0.65
C CYS A 327 -11.72 20.11 -1.62
N ARG A 328 -11.57 20.39 -2.91
CA ARG A 328 -11.19 19.36 -3.88
C ARG A 328 -9.68 19.21 -3.95
N LEU A 329 -9.24 17.98 -4.00
CA LEU A 329 -7.85 17.65 -4.25
C LEU A 329 -7.62 17.61 -5.75
N GLY A 330 -6.99 18.65 -6.29
CA GLY A 330 -6.50 18.67 -7.67
C GLY A 330 -5.05 18.20 -7.70
N VAL A 331 -4.77 17.06 -8.29
CA VAL A 331 -3.41 16.58 -8.47
C VAL A 331 -3.14 16.51 -9.95
N GLY A 332 -2.39 17.45 -10.46
CA GLY A 332 -1.75 17.40 -11.78
C GLY A 332 -2.66 17.28 -13.00
N ASP A 333 -3.65 16.41 -12.97
CA ASP A 333 -4.53 16.11 -14.08
C ASP A 333 -6.00 16.45 -13.75
N SER A 334 -6.79 16.78 -14.77
CA SER A 334 -8.22 17.05 -14.61
C SER A 334 -9.00 15.78 -14.26
N PRO A 335 -10.20 15.86 -13.64
CA PRO A 335 -11.09 14.72 -13.49
C PRO A 335 -11.36 14.00 -14.81
N GLU A 336 -11.50 14.75 -15.88
CA GLU A 336 -11.67 14.26 -17.24
C GLU A 336 -10.51 13.32 -17.64
N GLU A 337 -9.26 13.75 -17.44
CA GLU A 337 -8.08 12.94 -17.76
C GLU A 337 -7.99 11.69 -16.88
N LYS A 338 -8.35 11.79 -15.59
CA LYS A 338 -8.43 10.62 -14.72
C LYS A 338 -9.41 9.57 -15.22
N TYR A 339 -10.64 9.96 -15.52
CA TYR A 339 -11.66 9.04 -16.01
C TYR A 339 -11.34 8.51 -17.41
N ARG A 340 -10.68 9.32 -18.26
CA ARG A 340 -10.12 8.84 -19.54
C ARG A 340 -9.09 7.73 -19.32
N LEU A 341 -8.19 7.89 -18.36
CA LEU A 341 -7.21 6.84 -18.02
C LEU A 341 -7.90 5.60 -17.44
N LEU A 342 -8.93 5.76 -16.61
CA LEU A 342 -9.73 4.64 -16.09
C LEU A 342 -10.44 3.88 -17.22
N GLU A 343 -10.97 4.58 -18.20
CA GLU A 343 -11.53 3.97 -19.41
C GLU A 343 -10.49 3.17 -20.19
N LEU A 344 -9.29 3.72 -20.42
CA LEU A 344 -8.18 2.99 -21.05
C LEU A 344 -7.74 1.74 -20.26
N MET A 345 -7.83 1.77 -18.98
CA MET A 345 -7.61 0.62 -18.10
C MET A 345 -8.71 -0.43 -18.21
N GLY A 346 -9.89 -0.03 -18.64
CA GLY A 346 -11.09 -0.87 -18.68
C GLY A 346 -11.87 -0.86 -17.35
N CYS A 347 -11.71 0.18 -16.53
CA CYS A 347 -12.50 0.36 -15.32
C CYS A 347 -13.94 0.70 -15.67
N ARG A 348 -14.90 0.02 -15.01
CA ARG A 348 -16.34 0.21 -15.25
C ARG A 348 -17.09 0.66 -14.00
N LEU A 349 -16.47 0.59 -12.83
CA LEU A 349 -17.08 0.93 -11.56
C LEU A 349 -16.07 1.63 -10.65
N VAL A 350 -16.47 2.75 -10.09
CA VAL A 350 -15.69 3.50 -9.09
C VAL A 350 -16.50 3.63 -7.81
N ARG A 351 -15.97 3.10 -6.71
CA ARG A 351 -16.47 3.34 -5.36
C ARG A 351 -15.98 4.70 -4.88
N THR A 352 -16.87 5.57 -4.51
CA THR A 352 -16.53 6.87 -3.91
C THR A 352 -16.83 6.86 -2.42
N MET A 353 -15.94 7.43 -1.59
CA MET A 353 -16.07 7.49 -0.14
C MET A 353 -17.05 8.60 0.32
N ALA A 354 -18.30 8.56 -0.09
CA ALA A 354 -19.32 9.61 -0.01
C ALA A 354 -19.00 10.81 -0.91
N TYR A 355 -17.79 11.27 -0.90
CA TYR A 355 -17.31 12.39 -1.71
C TYR A 355 -17.12 11.98 -3.18
N PRO A 356 -17.48 12.85 -4.08
CA PRO A 356 -18.22 14.11 -3.91
C PRO A 356 -19.73 13.94 -3.99
N VAL A 357 -20.22 12.73 -4.19
CA VAL A 357 -21.56 12.46 -4.75
C VAL A 357 -22.67 12.57 -3.72
N THR A 358 -22.46 11.99 -2.52
CA THR A 358 -23.50 11.87 -1.48
C THR A 358 -23.08 12.47 -0.13
N ASP A 359 -22.06 13.30 -0.08
CA ASP A 359 -21.68 13.94 1.18
C ASP A 359 -22.79 14.89 1.66
N TRP A 360 -23.30 14.66 2.87
CA TRP A 360 -24.41 15.45 3.39
C TRP A 360 -24.08 16.94 3.51
N ARG A 361 -22.81 17.29 3.76
CA ARG A 361 -22.35 18.69 3.82
C ARG A 361 -22.44 19.40 2.48
N LEU A 362 -22.38 18.66 1.37
CA LEU A 362 -22.52 19.16 0.02
C LEU A 362 -23.97 19.12 -0.46
N VAL A 363 -24.62 18.00 -0.21
CA VAL A 363 -25.98 17.73 -0.68
C VAL A 363 -27.02 18.61 0.02
N GLU A 364 -26.84 18.91 1.32
CA GLU A 364 -27.76 19.76 2.07
C GLU A 364 -26.98 20.75 2.96
N PRO A 365 -26.28 21.74 2.36
CA PRO A 365 -25.43 22.68 3.10
C PRO A 365 -26.23 23.57 4.08
N GLN A 366 -27.51 23.79 3.83
CA GLN A 366 -28.48 24.43 4.70
C GLN A 366 -29.70 23.55 4.79
N GLU A 367 -30.33 23.50 5.99
CA GLU A 367 -31.52 22.65 6.23
C GLU A 367 -32.61 22.90 5.18
N GLY A 368 -33.05 21.81 4.52
CA GLY A 368 -34.07 21.84 3.48
C GLY A 368 -33.63 22.41 2.13
N LYS A 369 -32.35 22.85 2.00
CA LYS A 369 -31.82 23.36 0.72
C LYS A 369 -30.81 22.37 0.15
N PHE A 370 -31.26 21.63 -0.85
CA PHE A 370 -30.45 20.62 -1.52
C PHE A 370 -29.66 21.22 -2.70
N ASP A 371 -28.41 20.82 -2.82
CA ASP A 371 -27.51 21.15 -3.92
C ASP A 371 -26.87 19.85 -4.45
N PHE A 372 -27.21 19.46 -5.67
CA PHE A 372 -26.74 18.27 -6.33
C PHE A 372 -25.69 18.54 -7.42
N SER A 373 -25.19 19.75 -7.52
CA SER A 373 -24.25 20.15 -8.55
C SER A 373 -22.98 19.29 -8.60
N GLU A 374 -22.48 18.85 -7.42
CA GLU A 374 -21.36 17.95 -7.34
C GLU A 374 -21.69 16.52 -7.81
N MET A 375 -22.88 16.03 -7.43
CA MET A 375 -23.35 14.72 -7.89
C MET A 375 -23.47 14.71 -9.42
N ASP A 376 -24.09 15.73 -9.99
CA ASP A 376 -24.29 15.85 -11.44
C ASP A 376 -22.95 15.89 -12.18
N TYR A 377 -22.05 16.77 -11.76
CA TYR A 377 -20.73 16.91 -12.39
C TYR A 377 -19.95 15.58 -12.42
N TRP A 378 -19.83 14.90 -11.27
CA TRP A 378 -19.04 13.67 -11.18
C TRP A 378 -19.70 12.49 -11.89
N THR A 379 -21.02 12.42 -11.84
CA THR A 379 -21.78 11.39 -12.54
C THR A 379 -21.66 11.57 -14.06
N ASP A 380 -21.69 12.80 -14.55
CA ASP A 380 -21.57 13.10 -15.97
C ASP A 380 -20.16 12.82 -16.49
N VAL A 381 -19.11 13.24 -15.75
CA VAL A 381 -17.72 12.92 -16.10
C VAL A 381 -17.50 11.41 -16.15
N ALA A 382 -17.97 10.66 -15.13
CA ALA A 382 -17.84 9.22 -15.09
C ALA A 382 -18.57 8.54 -16.26
N ALA A 383 -19.83 8.95 -16.52
CA ALA A 383 -20.66 8.40 -17.59
C ALA A 383 -20.06 8.62 -18.98
N LYS A 384 -19.46 9.79 -19.24
CA LYS A 384 -18.76 10.10 -20.49
C LYS A 384 -17.65 9.10 -20.80
N HIS A 385 -17.02 8.52 -19.76
CA HIS A 385 -15.96 7.53 -19.85
C HIS A 385 -16.44 6.10 -19.55
N HIS A 386 -17.73 5.83 -19.68
CA HIS A 386 -18.33 4.52 -19.47
C HIS A 386 -18.13 3.93 -18.05
N VAL A 387 -17.94 4.77 -17.05
CA VAL A 387 -17.74 4.39 -15.65
C VAL A 387 -19.00 4.65 -14.85
N SER A 388 -19.43 3.68 -14.05
CA SER A 388 -20.51 3.83 -13.05
C SER A 388 -19.93 4.26 -11.71
N LEU A 389 -20.67 5.06 -10.96
CA LEU A 389 -20.30 5.41 -9.58
C LEU A 389 -21.05 4.56 -8.56
N MET A 390 -20.36 4.20 -7.48
CA MET A 390 -20.90 3.54 -6.30
C MET A 390 -20.54 4.38 -5.06
N PRO A 391 -21.38 5.33 -4.64
CA PRO A 391 -21.11 6.11 -3.45
C PRO A 391 -21.29 5.27 -2.18
N CYS A 392 -20.29 5.35 -1.29
CA CYS A 392 -20.36 4.91 0.08
C CYS A 392 -20.83 6.08 0.94
N PHE A 393 -22.03 6.02 1.54
CA PHE A 393 -22.69 7.11 2.21
C PHE A 393 -23.08 6.80 3.66
N GLY A 394 -23.64 7.77 4.39
CA GLY A 394 -24.19 7.58 5.74
C GLY A 394 -23.13 7.57 6.84
N GLN A 395 -21.96 8.12 6.60
CA GLN A 395 -20.87 8.15 7.58
C GLN A 395 -21.26 8.92 8.84
N MET A 396 -21.06 8.29 10.02
CA MET A 396 -21.41 8.83 11.35
C MET A 396 -20.20 8.90 12.29
N MET A 397 -19.01 8.62 11.77
CA MET A 397 -17.77 8.59 12.53
C MET A 397 -17.18 9.99 12.71
N GLU A 398 -16.74 10.27 13.93
CA GLU A 398 -15.88 11.44 14.25
C GLU A 398 -14.58 10.96 14.92
N ILE A 399 -13.51 11.71 14.72
CA ILE A 399 -12.25 11.47 15.43
C ILE A 399 -12.22 12.37 16.66
N LYS A 400 -12.11 11.78 17.84
CA LYS A 400 -12.09 12.48 19.12
C LYS A 400 -11.02 13.58 19.14
N GLY A 401 -11.44 14.80 19.47
CA GLY A 401 -10.55 15.96 19.54
C GLY A 401 -10.21 16.60 18.19
N GLN A 402 -10.79 16.14 17.10
CA GLN A 402 -10.73 16.78 15.79
C GLN A 402 -12.07 17.41 15.42
N ASN A 403 -12.03 18.55 14.75
CA ASN A 403 -13.24 19.22 14.27
C ASN A 403 -13.57 18.71 12.85
N ASN A 404 -13.94 17.43 12.75
CA ASN A 404 -14.18 16.71 11.49
C ASN A 404 -15.54 16.04 11.41
N THR A 405 -16.58 16.74 11.88
CA THR A 405 -17.95 16.22 11.80
C THR A 405 -18.34 15.83 10.36
N PRO A 406 -19.00 14.67 10.16
CA PRO A 406 -19.47 14.24 8.84
C PRO A 406 -20.74 15.00 8.38
N TYR A 407 -21.19 15.99 9.14
CA TYR A 407 -22.44 16.71 8.92
C TYR A 407 -22.24 18.20 8.62
N PRO A 408 -23.20 18.83 7.91
CA PRO A 408 -23.29 20.27 7.84
C PRO A 408 -23.55 20.85 9.25
N ARG A 409 -23.15 22.09 9.48
CA ARG A 409 -23.19 22.70 10.81
C ARG A 409 -24.58 22.64 11.45
N TRP A 410 -25.63 22.92 10.69
CA TRP A 410 -27.01 22.92 11.16
C TRP A 410 -27.47 21.55 11.68
N LEU A 411 -26.95 20.44 11.12
CA LEU A 411 -27.24 19.08 11.52
C LEU A 411 -26.38 18.63 12.70
N ALA A 412 -25.11 19.06 12.72
CA ALA A 412 -24.19 18.70 13.80
C ALA A 412 -24.72 19.13 15.18
N GLU A 413 -25.48 20.23 15.24
CA GLU A 413 -26.10 20.73 16.46
C GLU A 413 -27.34 19.90 16.88
N LYS A 414 -28.02 19.21 15.96
CA LYS A 414 -29.18 18.35 16.20
C LYS A 414 -28.81 16.88 16.42
N ALA A 415 -27.63 16.47 16.02
CA ALA A 415 -27.18 15.09 16.08
C ALA A 415 -26.59 14.73 17.45
N THR A 416 -26.92 13.51 17.94
CA THR A 416 -26.49 13.03 19.26
C THR A 416 -25.07 12.45 19.19
N LEU A 417 -24.17 12.98 20.01
CA LEU A 417 -22.81 12.45 20.15
C LEU A 417 -22.78 11.29 21.15
N ILE A 418 -22.26 10.15 20.71
CA ILE A 418 -22.00 8.98 21.56
C ILE A 418 -20.49 8.90 21.79
N GLU A 419 -20.02 9.40 22.94
CA GLU A 419 -18.58 9.47 23.26
C GLU A 419 -17.95 8.11 23.57
N LYS A 420 -18.71 7.18 24.16
CA LYS A 420 -18.27 5.82 24.42
C LYS A 420 -18.57 4.96 23.19
N ASN A 421 -17.53 4.55 22.50
CA ASN A 421 -17.66 3.62 21.38
C ASN A 421 -18.20 2.26 21.90
N PRO A 422 -19.44 1.89 21.59
CA PRO A 422 -20.03 0.62 22.07
C PRO A 422 -19.36 -0.60 21.40
N ALA A 423 -18.70 -0.46 20.28
CA ALA A 423 -17.97 -1.54 19.63
C ALA A 423 -16.60 -1.82 20.26
N GLY A 424 -16.05 -0.87 21.03
CA GLY A 424 -14.79 -1.05 21.78
C GLY A 424 -13.52 -1.29 20.96
N THR A 425 -13.61 -1.20 19.62
CA THR A 425 -12.53 -1.63 18.73
C THR A 425 -11.53 -0.54 18.41
N HIS A 426 -11.91 0.74 18.52
CA HIS A 426 -10.99 1.84 18.21
C HIS A 426 -11.24 3.08 19.07
N PRO A 427 -10.41 3.34 20.10
CA PRO A 427 -10.67 4.36 21.13
C PRO A 427 -10.65 5.80 20.64
N LYS A 428 -10.16 6.05 19.42
CA LYS A 428 -10.11 7.39 18.82
C LYS A 428 -11.43 7.80 18.14
N PHE A 429 -12.34 6.87 17.90
CA PHE A 429 -13.56 7.15 17.18
C PHE A 429 -14.74 7.34 18.14
N THR A 430 -15.56 8.33 17.80
CA THR A 430 -16.87 8.58 18.40
C THR A 430 -17.93 8.51 17.31
N VAL A 431 -19.18 8.35 17.70
CA VAL A 431 -20.30 8.26 16.77
C VAL A 431 -21.24 9.44 17.01
N ARG A 432 -21.54 10.18 15.95
CA ARG A 432 -22.57 11.22 16.00
C ARG A 432 -23.78 10.76 15.19
N VAL A 433 -24.93 10.67 15.84
CA VAL A 433 -26.11 10.03 15.30
C VAL A 433 -27.14 11.11 14.94
N PRO A 434 -27.55 11.27 13.66
CA PRO A 434 -28.56 12.22 13.25
C PRO A 434 -29.96 11.73 13.65
N PRO A 435 -30.96 12.63 13.79
CA PRO A 435 -32.36 12.22 13.86
C PRO A 435 -32.75 11.39 12.62
N GLU A 436 -33.51 10.30 12.83
CA GLU A 436 -33.85 9.35 11.74
C GLU A 436 -34.69 10.01 10.63
N GLU A 437 -35.60 10.90 10.97
CA GLU A 437 -36.42 11.65 10.00
C GLU A 437 -35.58 12.54 9.08
N LEU A 438 -34.52 13.15 9.60
CA LEU A 438 -33.60 13.95 8.80
C LEU A 438 -32.74 13.06 7.93
N PHE A 439 -32.30 11.91 8.45
CA PHE A 439 -31.56 10.93 7.72
C PHE A 439 -32.36 10.32 6.56
N ASP A 440 -33.62 9.91 6.81
CA ASP A 440 -34.55 9.40 5.78
C ASP A 440 -34.76 10.45 4.67
N ARG A 441 -35.02 11.71 5.04
CA ARG A 441 -35.17 12.83 4.09
C ARG A 441 -33.95 13.01 3.20
N TYR A 442 -32.77 12.98 3.79
CA TYR A 442 -31.50 13.08 3.07
C TYR A 442 -31.30 11.93 2.07
N VAL A 443 -31.51 10.67 2.50
CA VAL A 443 -31.39 9.50 1.62
C VAL A 443 -32.35 9.59 0.44
N ARG A 444 -33.63 9.91 0.70
CA ARG A 444 -34.66 10.10 -0.34
C ARG A 444 -34.24 11.17 -1.34
N ALA A 445 -33.77 12.29 -0.85
CA ALA A 445 -33.42 13.42 -1.73
C ALA A 445 -32.32 13.05 -2.73
N PHE A 446 -31.21 12.44 -2.27
CA PHE A 446 -30.14 12.11 -3.19
C PHE A 446 -30.45 10.89 -4.08
N VAL A 447 -31.17 9.88 -3.59
CA VAL A 447 -31.56 8.72 -4.41
C VAL A 447 -32.56 9.15 -5.52
N ARG A 448 -33.55 9.96 -5.18
CA ARG A 448 -34.52 10.51 -6.14
C ARG A 448 -33.81 11.33 -7.23
N HIS A 449 -32.87 12.21 -6.83
CA HIS A 449 -32.12 13.03 -7.78
C HIS A 449 -31.21 12.20 -8.67
N ALA A 450 -30.48 11.25 -8.12
CA ALA A 450 -29.61 10.37 -8.86
C ALA A 450 -30.39 9.51 -9.89
N GLY A 451 -31.59 9.05 -9.51
CA GLY A 451 -32.45 8.25 -10.36
C GLY A 451 -31.72 7.02 -10.90
N LYS A 452 -31.73 6.82 -12.24
CA LYS A 452 -31.07 5.68 -12.90
C LYS A 452 -29.58 5.87 -13.13
N ARG A 453 -29.04 7.08 -12.90
CA ARG A 453 -27.61 7.38 -13.11
C ARG A 453 -26.71 6.65 -12.10
N ILE A 454 -27.21 6.47 -10.86
CA ILE A 454 -26.53 5.72 -9.81
C ILE A 454 -27.47 4.61 -9.33
N ARG A 455 -27.05 3.38 -9.49
CA ARG A 455 -27.86 2.20 -9.13
C ARG A 455 -27.23 1.33 -8.04
N LEU A 456 -26.00 1.61 -7.66
CA LEU A 456 -25.23 0.84 -6.68
C LEU A 456 -24.79 1.78 -5.55
N TYR A 457 -25.15 1.47 -4.32
CA TYR A 457 -24.85 2.26 -3.13
C TYR A 457 -24.27 1.37 -2.04
N GLU A 458 -23.31 1.88 -1.28
CA GLU A 458 -22.81 1.20 -0.09
C GLU A 458 -23.13 2.01 1.15
N PHE A 459 -23.71 1.34 2.16
CA PHE A 459 -24.05 1.99 3.40
C PHE A 459 -22.91 1.87 4.41
N MET A 460 -22.26 2.99 4.69
CA MET A 460 -21.25 3.23 5.72
C MET A 460 -19.93 2.45 5.53
N ASN A 461 -18.82 3.17 5.65
CA ASN A 461 -17.48 2.59 5.58
C ASN A 461 -17.06 2.05 6.95
N GLU A 462 -16.72 0.76 7.02
CA GLU A 462 -16.07 0.09 8.17
C GLU A 462 -16.75 0.34 9.54
N PRO A 463 -18.08 0.15 9.65
CA PRO A 463 -18.80 0.47 10.87
C PRO A 463 -18.37 -0.36 12.08
N ASN A 464 -17.75 -1.53 11.86
CA ASN A 464 -17.21 -2.35 12.95
C ASN A 464 -16.10 -1.65 13.77
N LEU A 465 -15.51 -0.57 13.26
CA LEU A 465 -14.51 0.21 13.98
C LEU A 465 -15.11 1.18 15.00
N PHE A 466 -16.39 1.60 14.84
CA PHE A 466 -16.93 2.72 15.61
C PHE A 466 -18.40 2.60 16.02
N MET A 467 -19.16 1.60 15.55
CA MET A 467 -20.61 1.49 15.77
C MET A 467 -21.03 0.10 16.23
N SER A 468 -22.05 -0.02 17.09
CA SER A 468 -22.60 -1.32 17.44
C SER A 468 -23.43 -1.92 16.30
N PRO A 469 -23.52 -3.28 16.23
CA PRO A 469 -24.34 -3.95 15.22
C PRO A 469 -25.82 -3.51 15.20
N GLU A 470 -26.41 -3.27 16.37
CA GLU A 470 -27.80 -2.88 16.52
C GLU A 470 -28.05 -1.47 15.97
N LEU A 471 -27.19 -0.52 16.34
CA LEU A 471 -27.29 0.85 15.86
C LEU A 471 -27.06 0.93 14.34
N TYR A 472 -26.06 0.21 13.84
CA TYR A 472 -25.80 0.07 12.41
C TYR A 472 -27.03 -0.46 11.67
N SER A 473 -27.59 -1.59 12.12
CA SER A 473 -28.73 -2.26 11.46
C SER A 473 -29.99 -1.39 11.44
N ARG A 474 -30.21 -0.58 12.46
CA ARG A 474 -31.33 0.37 12.54
C ARG A 474 -31.24 1.43 11.43
N TYR A 475 -30.08 2.06 11.26
CA TYR A 475 -29.90 3.09 10.21
C TYR A 475 -29.80 2.49 8.81
N LEU A 476 -29.25 1.27 8.68
CA LEU A 476 -29.29 0.52 7.42
C LEU A 476 -30.73 0.26 6.98
N ALA A 477 -31.61 -0.16 7.87
CA ALA A 477 -33.02 -0.39 7.58
C ALA A 477 -33.75 0.89 7.12
N ALA A 478 -33.46 2.02 7.74
CA ALA A 478 -34.02 3.32 7.33
C ALA A 478 -33.50 3.71 5.92
N ALA A 479 -32.19 3.59 5.69
CA ALA A 479 -31.58 3.88 4.39
C ALA A 479 -32.12 2.98 3.28
N TYR A 480 -32.22 1.67 3.53
CA TYR A 480 -32.70 0.69 2.56
C TYR A 480 -34.14 0.95 2.15
N ARG A 481 -35.04 1.18 3.13
CA ARG A 481 -36.43 1.53 2.87
C ARG A 481 -36.54 2.80 2.03
N ALA A 482 -35.87 3.88 2.45
CA ALA A 482 -35.88 5.16 1.74
C ALA A 482 -35.36 5.00 0.30
N MET A 483 -34.27 4.27 0.11
CA MET A 483 -33.71 4.00 -1.22
C MET A 483 -34.67 3.20 -2.10
N LYS A 484 -35.25 2.10 -1.58
CA LYS A 484 -36.13 1.23 -2.38
C LYS A 484 -37.48 1.90 -2.74
N GLU A 485 -37.97 2.80 -1.92
CA GLU A 485 -39.18 3.59 -2.24
C GLU A 485 -38.89 4.61 -3.36
N GLU A 486 -37.69 5.20 -3.41
CA GLU A 486 -37.35 6.19 -4.44
C GLU A 486 -36.80 5.55 -5.73
N ASN A 487 -36.07 4.42 -5.62
CA ASN A 487 -35.50 3.68 -6.74
C ASN A 487 -35.47 2.16 -6.44
N PRO A 488 -36.54 1.43 -6.78
CA PRO A 488 -36.61 -0.03 -6.53
C PRO A 488 -35.48 -0.84 -7.20
N ASP A 489 -34.96 -0.32 -8.33
CA ASP A 489 -33.90 -0.98 -9.11
C ASP A 489 -32.50 -0.75 -8.54
N ALA A 490 -32.35 0.15 -7.57
CA ALA A 490 -31.05 0.38 -6.92
C ALA A 490 -30.69 -0.78 -5.97
N MET A 491 -29.40 -1.07 -5.85
CA MET A 491 -28.83 -2.09 -4.98
C MET A 491 -28.11 -1.44 -3.80
N MET A 492 -28.42 -1.88 -2.57
CA MET A 492 -27.73 -1.50 -1.34
C MET A 492 -26.73 -2.57 -0.94
N LEU A 493 -25.47 -2.20 -0.86
CA LEU A 493 -24.40 -2.97 -0.22
C LEU A 493 -24.29 -2.55 1.24
N GLY A 494 -23.88 -3.45 2.10
CA GLY A 494 -23.73 -3.12 3.52
C GLY A 494 -22.90 -4.09 4.32
N ILE A 495 -22.84 -3.78 5.58
CA ILE A 495 -22.01 -4.28 6.66
C ILE A 495 -20.56 -3.86 6.51
N CYS A 496 -19.97 -3.85 5.34
CA CYS A 496 -18.67 -3.25 5.02
C CYS A 496 -17.60 -3.48 6.11
N VAL A 497 -17.47 -4.73 6.60
CA VAL A 497 -16.55 -5.05 7.70
C VAL A 497 -15.11 -5.05 7.24
N THR A 498 -14.23 -4.45 8.06
CA THR A 498 -12.79 -4.43 7.82
C THR A 498 -12.03 -5.26 8.84
N GLY A 499 -10.89 -5.82 8.44
CA GLY A 499 -9.94 -6.51 9.29
C GLY A 499 -9.77 -7.99 8.98
N ASP A 500 -9.18 -8.71 9.93
CA ASP A 500 -9.14 -10.17 9.84
C ASP A 500 -10.52 -10.76 10.15
N MET A 501 -10.84 -11.87 9.51
CA MET A 501 -12.06 -12.60 9.81
C MET A 501 -11.96 -13.44 11.09
N GLY A 502 -11.10 -13.00 12.03
CA GLY A 502 -11.07 -13.52 13.37
C GLY A 502 -12.30 -13.15 14.20
N GLY A 503 -12.32 -13.58 15.46
CA GLY A 503 -13.50 -13.53 16.33
C GLY A 503 -14.23 -12.18 16.40
N ILE A 504 -13.48 -11.05 16.38
CA ILE A 504 -14.08 -9.70 16.49
C ILE A 504 -14.91 -9.36 15.24
N VAL A 505 -14.34 -9.55 14.04
CA VAL A 505 -15.03 -9.23 12.78
C VAL A 505 -16.19 -10.17 12.52
N GLN A 506 -16.00 -11.47 12.77
CA GLN A 506 -17.11 -12.44 12.69
C GLN A 506 -18.20 -12.16 13.73
N GLY A 507 -17.81 -11.74 14.93
CA GLY A 507 -18.74 -11.34 16.00
C GLY A 507 -19.60 -10.16 15.58
N TYR A 508 -19.00 -9.12 15.00
CA TYR A 508 -19.73 -7.97 14.48
C TYR A 508 -20.69 -8.36 13.34
N LEU A 509 -20.20 -9.15 12.37
CA LEU A 509 -21.02 -9.62 11.25
C LEU A 509 -22.23 -10.45 11.73
N ARG A 510 -22.04 -11.39 12.68
CA ARG A 510 -23.12 -12.17 13.31
C ARG A 510 -24.08 -11.28 14.10
N GLY A 511 -23.57 -10.24 14.78
CA GLY A 511 -24.37 -9.24 15.49
C GLY A 511 -25.29 -8.49 14.54
N CYS A 512 -24.78 -8.00 13.39
CA CYS A 512 -25.59 -7.36 12.36
C CYS A 512 -26.65 -8.30 11.78
N VAL A 513 -26.29 -9.57 11.51
CA VAL A 513 -27.26 -10.59 11.04
C VAL A 513 -28.36 -10.81 12.08
N LYS A 514 -27.99 -10.93 13.36
CA LYS A 514 -28.96 -11.05 14.46
C LYS A 514 -29.88 -9.83 14.58
N ALA A 515 -29.36 -8.63 14.31
CA ALA A 515 -30.12 -7.38 14.32
C ALA A 515 -30.95 -7.15 13.04
N GLY A 516 -31.05 -8.12 12.11
CA GLY A 516 -31.89 -8.05 10.93
C GLY A 516 -31.27 -7.32 9.72
N ALA A 517 -29.93 -7.10 9.72
CA ALA A 517 -29.26 -6.37 8.63
C ALA A 517 -29.48 -7.03 7.25
N LEU A 518 -29.50 -8.39 7.17
CA LEU A 518 -29.64 -9.08 5.90
C LEU A 518 -30.99 -8.83 5.19
N ASP A 519 -32.03 -8.47 5.91
CA ASP A 519 -33.34 -8.16 5.33
C ASP A 519 -33.36 -6.76 4.69
N ASN A 520 -32.36 -5.93 5.02
CA ASN A 520 -32.27 -4.52 4.64
C ASN A 520 -31.01 -4.22 3.78
N LEU A 521 -30.53 -5.18 3.01
CA LEU A 521 -29.49 -5.01 2.01
C LEU A 521 -29.61 -6.05 0.89
N ASP A 522 -29.07 -5.73 -0.28
CA ASP A 522 -29.07 -6.62 -1.45
C ASP A 522 -27.78 -7.45 -1.52
N ALA A 523 -26.68 -6.93 -1.04
CA ALA A 523 -25.37 -7.60 -1.04
C ALA A 523 -24.54 -7.21 0.20
N VAL A 524 -23.62 -8.10 0.58
CA VAL A 524 -22.69 -7.86 1.70
C VAL A 524 -21.33 -7.42 1.15
N SER A 525 -20.81 -6.32 1.68
CA SER A 525 -19.47 -5.84 1.37
C SER A 525 -18.47 -6.10 2.52
N PHE A 526 -17.18 -6.19 2.16
CA PHE A 526 -16.11 -6.45 3.11
C PHE A 526 -14.75 -5.96 2.60
N HIS A 527 -13.80 -5.69 3.53
CA HIS A 527 -12.44 -5.23 3.27
C HIS A 527 -11.42 -6.24 3.82
N PRO A 528 -10.84 -7.11 3.00
CA PRO A 528 -10.10 -8.28 3.47
C PRO A 528 -8.59 -8.04 3.65
N TYR A 529 -8.20 -7.02 4.38
CA TYR A 529 -6.79 -6.63 4.50
C TYR A 529 -5.83 -7.70 5.03
N ASN A 530 -6.33 -8.70 5.77
CA ASN A 530 -5.52 -9.78 6.31
C ASN A 530 -5.59 -11.08 5.48
N ALA A 531 -6.53 -11.18 4.55
CA ALA A 531 -6.68 -12.33 3.65
C ALA A 531 -6.51 -11.90 2.20
N ARG A 532 -5.33 -11.39 1.86
CA ARG A 532 -5.05 -10.75 0.56
C ARG A 532 -4.90 -11.75 -0.57
N THR A 533 -4.32 -12.91 -0.29
CA THR A 533 -4.06 -13.96 -1.27
C THR A 533 -4.39 -15.34 -0.70
N LEU A 534 -4.29 -16.40 -1.51
CA LEU A 534 -4.42 -17.79 -1.07
C LEU A 534 -3.28 -18.24 -0.14
N SER A 535 -2.16 -17.53 -0.13
CA SER A 535 -1.00 -17.80 0.72
C SER A 535 -0.95 -16.93 1.99
N SER A 536 -1.92 -16.06 2.20
CA SER A 536 -2.05 -15.26 3.43
C SER A 536 -2.24 -16.15 4.66
N VAL A 537 -2.03 -15.60 5.85
CA VAL A 537 -2.25 -16.26 7.15
C VAL A 537 -3.66 -16.84 7.22
N THR A 538 -4.65 -16.03 6.85
CA THR A 538 -5.99 -16.52 6.52
C THR A 538 -6.11 -16.54 5.00
N PRO A 539 -6.15 -17.71 4.36
CA PRO A 539 -6.31 -17.79 2.92
C PRO A 539 -7.59 -17.08 2.44
N ALA A 540 -7.48 -16.36 1.32
CA ALA A 540 -8.59 -15.56 0.82
C ALA A 540 -9.85 -16.38 0.52
N ASP A 541 -9.71 -17.57 -0.04
CA ASP A 541 -10.80 -18.50 -0.32
C ASP A 541 -11.47 -19.03 0.95
N GLU A 542 -10.72 -19.29 2.01
CA GLU A 542 -11.25 -19.71 3.30
C GLU A 542 -12.02 -18.57 3.97
N GLN A 543 -11.50 -17.34 3.93
CA GLN A 543 -12.18 -16.15 4.43
C GLN A 543 -13.54 -15.98 3.74
N ILE A 544 -13.60 -16.06 2.42
CA ILE A 544 -14.84 -15.92 1.67
C ILE A 544 -15.83 -17.04 2.07
N ALA A 545 -15.35 -18.26 2.26
CA ALA A 545 -16.18 -19.37 2.69
C ALA A 545 -16.79 -19.13 4.09
N GLU A 546 -16.02 -18.57 5.03
CA GLU A 546 -16.51 -18.22 6.38
C GLU A 546 -17.56 -17.09 6.32
N ILE A 547 -17.33 -16.04 5.53
CA ILE A 547 -18.32 -14.98 5.32
C ILE A 547 -19.64 -15.58 4.77
N ARG A 548 -19.55 -16.47 3.77
CA ARG A 548 -20.75 -17.11 3.16
C ARG A 548 -21.59 -17.90 4.16
N LYS A 549 -20.98 -18.59 5.11
CA LYS A 549 -21.70 -19.31 6.18
C LYS A 549 -22.55 -18.37 7.03
N ILE A 550 -22.08 -17.12 7.23
CA ILE A 550 -22.77 -16.13 8.08
C ILE A 550 -23.87 -15.42 7.30
N VAL A 551 -23.62 -15.03 6.04
CA VAL A 551 -24.50 -14.12 5.28
C VAL A 551 -25.58 -14.82 4.45
N LYS A 552 -25.75 -16.14 4.60
CA LYS A 552 -26.89 -16.91 4.07
C LYS A 552 -27.18 -16.70 2.58
N GLY A 553 -26.17 -16.75 1.74
CA GLY A 553 -26.31 -16.69 0.28
C GLY A 553 -26.42 -15.29 -0.33
N LYS A 554 -26.36 -14.22 0.45
CA LYS A 554 -26.26 -12.86 -0.11
C LYS A 554 -25.02 -12.75 -1.02
N PRO A 555 -25.12 -12.02 -2.15
CA PRO A 555 -23.96 -11.69 -2.97
C PRO A 555 -22.87 -11.00 -2.18
N LEU A 556 -21.62 -11.23 -2.54
CA LEU A 556 -20.45 -10.63 -1.88
C LEU A 556 -19.75 -9.64 -2.80
N PHE A 557 -19.27 -8.54 -2.21
CA PHE A 557 -18.44 -7.52 -2.85
C PHE A 557 -17.23 -7.24 -1.94
N ASN A 558 -16.04 -7.36 -2.50
CA ASN A 558 -14.82 -6.83 -1.90
C ASN A 558 -14.70 -5.38 -2.34
N THR A 559 -15.09 -4.44 -1.46
CA THR A 559 -15.22 -3.04 -1.83
C THR A 559 -14.03 -2.18 -1.49
N GLU A 560 -13.01 -2.75 -0.85
CA GLU A 560 -11.73 -2.07 -0.63
C GLU A 560 -10.61 -3.08 -0.36
N LEU A 561 -9.53 -2.96 -1.09
CA LEU A 561 -8.30 -3.74 -0.92
C LEU A 561 -7.11 -2.93 -1.41
N PHE A 562 -5.96 -3.04 -0.72
CA PHE A 562 -4.68 -2.62 -1.28
C PHE A 562 -3.52 -3.42 -0.70
N PHE A 563 -2.41 -3.45 -1.46
CA PHE A 563 -1.17 -4.07 -1.05
C PHE A 563 -0.15 -2.99 -0.77
N LEU A 564 0.06 -2.64 0.50
CA LEU A 564 1.07 -1.64 0.88
C LEU A 564 2.49 -2.15 0.69
N TYR A 565 2.70 -3.47 0.81
CA TYR A 565 3.98 -4.13 0.63
C TYR A 565 3.76 -5.64 0.58
N ASP A 566 4.69 -6.35 -0.05
CA ASP A 566 4.77 -7.80 0.10
C ASP A 566 5.35 -8.11 1.48
N ARG A 567 4.53 -8.75 2.35
CA ARG A 567 5.00 -9.16 3.68
C ARG A 567 6.02 -10.29 3.62
N ASP A 568 6.08 -10.96 2.48
CA ASP A 568 7.05 -12.03 2.23
C ASP A 568 8.41 -11.45 1.81
N ASP A 569 8.45 -10.20 1.39
CA ASP A 569 9.69 -9.48 1.14
C ASP A 569 10.15 -8.82 2.45
N GLN A 570 11.30 -9.24 2.98
CA GLN A 570 11.85 -8.70 4.22
C GLN A 570 12.32 -7.25 4.08
N ASP A 571 12.31 -6.70 2.88
CA ASP A 571 12.60 -5.31 2.63
C ASP A 571 11.37 -4.45 2.98
N ARG A 572 11.27 -4.07 4.25
CA ARG A 572 10.25 -3.15 4.78
C ARG A 572 10.50 -1.70 4.37
N SER A 573 11.45 -1.42 3.49
CA SER A 573 11.68 -0.07 3.02
C SER A 573 10.44 0.44 2.25
N PHE A 574 10.13 1.70 2.39
CA PHE A 574 9.04 2.37 1.65
C PHE A 574 9.22 2.27 0.12
N SER A 575 10.44 2.01 -0.38
CA SER A 575 10.69 1.73 -1.79
C SER A 575 10.00 0.44 -2.27
N ALA A 576 9.85 -0.57 -1.41
CA ALA A 576 9.07 -1.76 -1.72
C ALA A 576 7.55 -1.48 -1.78
N GLN A 577 7.05 -0.44 -1.13
CA GLN A 577 5.63 -0.05 -1.18
C GLN A 577 5.23 0.56 -2.54
N SER A 578 6.16 1.18 -3.25
CA SER A 578 5.93 1.71 -4.60
C SER A 578 5.90 0.62 -5.67
N ASN A 579 6.34 -0.59 -5.35
CA ASN A 579 6.46 -1.73 -6.25
C ASN A 579 5.43 -2.83 -5.90
N ALA A 580 4.18 -2.44 -5.60
CA ALA A 580 3.11 -3.43 -5.49
C ALA A 580 3.10 -4.31 -6.74
N HIS A 581 3.36 -5.59 -6.55
CA HIS A 581 3.51 -6.50 -7.67
C HIS A 581 2.17 -6.76 -8.35
N PRO A 582 2.02 -6.51 -9.66
CA PRO A 582 0.76 -6.68 -10.38
C PRO A 582 0.14 -8.08 -10.21
N HIS A 583 0.97 -9.11 -9.99
CA HIS A 583 0.49 -10.46 -9.79
C HIS A 583 -0.30 -10.66 -8.50
N HIS A 584 0.02 -9.97 -7.41
CA HIS A 584 -0.73 -10.08 -6.15
C HIS A 584 -2.15 -9.57 -6.29
N LEU A 585 -2.32 -8.41 -6.93
CA LEU A 585 -3.64 -7.86 -7.20
C LEU A 585 -4.44 -8.77 -8.15
N ALA A 586 -3.80 -9.21 -9.24
CA ALA A 586 -4.44 -10.13 -10.19
C ALA A 586 -4.85 -11.47 -9.52
N GLN A 587 -3.99 -12.06 -8.68
CA GLN A 587 -4.34 -13.25 -7.89
C GLN A 587 -5.55 -13.00 -7.00
N ARG A 588 -5.61 -11.86 -6.31
CA ARG A 588 -6.73 -11.55 -5.43
C ARG A 588 -8.03 -11.39 -6.22
N ILE A 589 -8.05 -10.59 -7.27
CA ILE A 589 -9.23 -10.37 -8.10
C ILE A 589 -9.72 -11.67 -8.72
N LEU A 590 -8.81 -12.51 -9.25
CA LEU A 590 -9.14 -13.80 -9.82
C LEU A 590 -9.63 -14.82 -8.78
N THR A 591 -9.11 -14.76 -7.55
CA THR A 591 -9.63 -15.56 -6.43
C THR A 591 -11.04 -15.12 -6.07
N ASP A 592 -11.28 -13.82 -5.90
CA ASP A 592 -12.60 -13.28 -5.61
C ASP A 592 -13.63 -13.69 -6.68
N LEU A 593 -13.30 -13.47 -7.95
CA LEU A 593 -14.13 -13.89 -9.07
C LEU A 593 -14.35 -15.40 -9.06
N GLY A 594 -13.30 -16.19 -8.87
CA GLY A 594 -13.36 -17.66 -8.83
C GLY A 594 -14.18 -18.23 -7.68
N GLU A 595 -14.19 -17.53 -6.55
CA GLU A 595 -15.04 -17.83 -5.40
C GLU A 595 -16.43 -17.16 -5.49
N GLY A 596 -16.75 -16.48 -6.60
CA GLY A 596 -18.05 -15.88 -6.88
C GLY A 596 -18.33 -14.61 -6.10
N VAL A 597 -17.31 -13.86 -5.69
CA VAL A 597 -17.43 -12.47 -5.28
C VAL A 597 -17.65 -11.64 -6.54
N ARG A 598 -18.66 -10.77 -6.56
CA ARG A 598 -19.05 -10.07 -7.79
C ARG A 598 -18.03 -9.03 -8.24
N GLN A 599 -17.53 -8.23 -7.31
CA GLN A 599 -16.55 -7.20 -7.58
C GLN A 599 -15.42 -7.26 -6.56
N SER A 600 -14.21 -6.88 -6.98
CA SER A 600 -13.02 -6.75 -6.14
C SER A 600 -12.33 -5.44 -6.50
N MET A 601 -12.29 -4.49 -5.55
CA MET A 601 -11.92 -3.10 -5.79
C MET A 601 -10.58 -2.77 -5.17
N ASP A 602 -9.63 -2.37 -6.01
CA ASP A 602 -8.33 -1.88 -5.55
C ASP A 602 -8.42 -0.43 -5.06
N LEU A 603 -7.69 -0.10 -4.02
CA LEU A 603 -7.59 1.26 -3.51
C LEU A 603 -6.67 2.09 -4.42
N TYR A 604 -7.29 2.68 -5.37
CA TYR A 604 -6.80 3.41 -6.51
C TYR A 604 -5.60 4.35 -6.27
N GLU A 605 -5.68 5.20 -5.25
CA GLU A 605 -4.65 6.22 -5.03
C GLU A 605 -3.31 5.66 -4.57
N ASN A 606 -3.28 4.46 -4.02
CA ASN A 606 -2.09 3.89 -3.43
C ASN A 606 -1.34 2.92 -4.34
N GLN A 607 -1.95 2.49 -5.44
CA GLN A 607 -1.36 1.40 -6.23
C GLN A 607 -1.28 1.64 -7.74
N LEU A 608 -2.27 2.29 -8.34
CA LEU A 608 -2.31 2.48 -9.79
C LEU A 608 -1.32 3.51 -10.30
N TRP A 609 -1.01 4.48 -9.47
CA TRP A 609 -0.24 5.65 -9.84
C TRP A 609 1.05 5.73 -9.04
N THR A 610 2.07 6.32 -9.62
CA THR A 610 3.26 6.74 -8.88
C THR A 610 2.89 7.95 -8.05
N GLN A 611 2.73 7.75 -6.75
CA GLN A 611 1.96 8.66 -5.92
C GLN A 611 2.66 9.61 -4.98
N LEU A 612 1.83 10.50 -4.53
CA LEU A 612 1.97 11.76 -3.88
C LEU A 612 2.13 11.74 -2.37
N LEU A 613 1.21 11.10 -1.66
CA LEU A 613 1.05 11.30 -0.22
C LEU A 613 1.84 10.29 0.60
N SER A 614 1.94 9.08 0.12
CA SER A 614 2.73 8.02 0.75
C SER A 614 4.13 7.89 0.17
N SER A 615 4.39 8.51 -0.95
CA SER A 615 5.64 8.33 -1.69
C SER A 615 6.73 9.31 -1.28
N SER A 616 7.25 9.14 -0.08
CA SER A 616 8.68 9.40 0.14
C SER A 616 9.53 8.73 -0.94
N HIS A 617 8.98 7.85 -1.75
CA HIS A 617 9.66 6.88 -2.61
C HIS A 617 9.13 6.81 -4.04
N ASN A 618 8.48 7.87 -4.56
CA ASN A 618 8.27 7.94 -5.99
C ASN A 618 9.63 7.97 -6.69
N PRO A 619 10.13 6.86 -7.28
CA PRO A 619 11.45 6.82 -7.90
C PRO A 619 11.52 7.75 -9.11
N HIS A 620 10.37 8.18 -9.65
CA HIS A 620 10.26 9.11 -10.77
C HIS A 620 10.32 10.57 -10.33
N GLY A 621 10.27 10.83 -9.02
CA GLY A 621 10.54 12.15 -8.44
C GLY A 621 9.49 13.21 -8.65
N ILE A 622 8.37 12.91 -9.34
CA ILE A 622 7.26 13.84 -9.56
C ILE A 622 5.98 13.26 -8.97
N ASP A 623 5.25 14.11 -8.30
CA ASP A 623 3.87 13.87 -7.90
C ASP A 623 2.94 14.03 -9.13
N SER A 624 2.93 13.07 -10.03
CA SER A 624 2.03 13.05 -11.19
C SER A 624 1.23 11.74 -11.21
N TRP A 625 0.03 11.81 -11.74
CA TRP A 625 -0.80 10.64 -12.03
C TRP A 625 -0.20 9.87 -13.21
N THR A 626 0.90 9.18 -12.95
CA THR A 626 1.55 8.35 -13.96
C THR A 626 1.20 6.89 -13.70
N PRO A 627 0.50 6.22 -14.62
CA PRO A 627 0.15 4.81 -14.49
C PRO A 627 1.39 3.93 -14.34
N ASN A 628 1.24 2.79 -13.65
CA ASN A 628 2.29 1.81 -13.41
C ASN A 628 1.89 0.41 -13.90
N SER A 629 2.67 -0.61 -13.57
CA SER A 629 2.41 -1.99 -14.00
C SER A 629 1.08 -2.56 -13.48
N ILE A 630 0.53 -2.06 -12.38
CA ILE A 630 -0.80 -2.47 -11.89
C ILE A 630 -1.89 -2.01 -12.84
N PHE A 631 -1.79 -0.79 -13.34
CA PHE A 631 -2.70 -0.27 -14.38
C PHE A 631 -2.72 -1.18 -15.61
N VAL A 632 -1.53 -1.65 -16.05
CA VAL A 632 -1.42 -2.58 -17.19
C VAL A 632 -2.06 -3.93 -16.88
N ALA A 633 -1.84 -4.46 -15.67
CA ALA A 633 -2.44 -5.73 -15.25
C ALA A 633 -3.98 -5.64 -15.16
N LEU A 634 -4.52 -4.52 -14.68
CA LEU A 634 -5.97 -4.31 -14.65
C LEU A 634 -6.56 -4.17 -16.07
N ASN A 635 -5.84 -3.50 -17.00
CA ASN A 635 -6.24 -3.50 -18.42
C ASN A 635 -6.26 -4.93 -18.99
N ALA A 636 -5.28 -5.77 -18.67
CA ALA A 636 -5.27 -7.15 -19.09
C ALA A 636 -6.44 -7.96 -18.50
N LEU A 637 -6.72 -7.79 -17.19
CA LEU A 637 -7.89 -8.41 -16.54
C LEU A 637 -9.21 -7.99 -17.20
N SER A 638 -9.39 -6.70 -17.46
CA SER A 638 -10.59 -6.19 -18.16
C SER A 638 -10.77 -6.86 -19.53
N ARG A 639 -9.72 -6.90 -20.33
CA ARG A 639 -9.79 -7.50 -21.69
C ARG A 639 -10.09 -8.99 -21.68
N HIS A 640 -9.56 -9.73 -20.70
CA HIS A 640 -9.68 -11.20 -20.65
C HIS A 640 -10.87 -11.68 -19.83
N PHE A 641 -11.22 -11.03 -18.71
CA PHE A 641 -12.16 -11.56 -17.73
C PHE A 641 -13.44 -10.74 -17.51
N GLU A 642 -13.59 -9.55 -18.12
CA GLU A 642 -14.84 -8.80 -18.02
C GLU A 642 -16.03 -9.64 -18.43
N GLY A 643 -17.07 -9.70 -17.56
CA GLY A 643 -18.26 -10.53 -17.78
C GLY A 643 -18.05 -12.02 -17.58
N ALA A 644 -16.88 -12.47 -17.14
CA ALA A 644 -16.64 -13.88 -16.86
C ALA A 644 -17.40 -14.37 -15.62
N LYS A 645 -17.86 -15.61 -15.65
CA LYS A 645 -18.56 -16.29 -14.55
C LYS A 645 -17.69 -17.46 -14.06
N PRO A 646 -17.59 -17.70 -12.74
CA PRO A 646 -16.83 -18.82 -12.19
C PRO A 646 -17.50 -20.17 -12.51
N VAL A 647 -16.68 -21.17 -12.83
CA VAL A 647 -17.16 -22.53 -13.15
C VAL A 647 -16.59 -23.57 -12.20
N LYS A 648 -15.27 -23.60 -12.01
CA LYS A 648 -14.59 -24.65 -11.24
C LYS A 648 -13.24 -24.17 -10.71
N LYS A 649 -12.89 -24.62 -9.52
CA LYS A 649 -11.59 -24.42 -8.90
C LYS A 649 -10.86 -25.74 -8.77
N TYR A 650 -9.55 -25.73 -9.05
CA TYR A 650 -8.61 -26.75 -8.69
C TYR A 650 -7.52 -26.12 -7.81
N LYS A 651 -7.28 -26.65 -6.63
CA LYS A 651 -6.25 -26.19 -5.69
C LYS A 651 -5.57 -27.43 -5.10
N SER A 652 -4.26 -27.54 -5.25
CA SER A 652 -3.51 -28.70 -4.81
C SER A 652 -2.46 -28.38 -3.77
N SER A 653 -2.03 -29.40 -3.03
CA SER A 653 -0.99 -29.29 -2.00
C SER A 653 0.36 -28.87 -2.56
N ASN A 654 0.62 -29.09 -3.84
CA ASN A 654 1.86 -28.65 -4.52
C ASN A 654 1.89 -27.15 -4.86
N GLY A 655 0.89 -26.39 -4.41
CA GLY A 655 0.81 -24.94 -4.59
C GLY A 655 0.21 -24.47 -5.91
N LEU A 656 -0.21 -25.36 -6.79
CA LEU A 656 -0.91 -25.00 -8.03
C LEU A 656 -2.37 -24.64 -7.74
N VAL A 657 -2.85 -23.55 -8.30
CA VAL A 657 -4.26 -23.22 -8.39
C VAL A 657 -4.65 -22.93 -9.82
N ILE A 658 -5.83 -23.43 -10.22
CA ILE A 658 -6.47 -23.16 -11.51
C ILE A 658 -7.91 -22.77 -11.22
N TYR A 659 -8.31 -21.57 -11.63
CA TYR A 659 -9.69 -21.14 -11.67
C TYR A 659 -10.18 -21.20 -13.12
N ARG A 660 -11.30 -21.89 -13.33
CA ARG A 660 -12.00 -21.97 -14.62
C ARG A 660 -13.20 -21.05 -14.60
N PHE A 661 -13.38 -20.36 -15.70
CA PHE A 661 -14.47 -19.42 -15.93
C PHE A 661 -15.14 -19.68 -17.28
N GLU A 662 -16.27 -19.04 -17.49
CA GLU A 662 -16.96 -18.97 -18.78
C GLU A 662 -17.30 -17.52 -19.08
N ARG A 663 -17.05 -17.08 -20.32
CA ARG A 663 -17.38 -15.76 -20.82
C ARG A 663 -18.06 -15.90 -22.18
N ASN A 664 -19.32 -15.44 -22.30
CA ASN A 664 -20.10 -15.53 -23.54
C ASN A 664 -20.11 -16.96 -24.14
N GLY A 665 -20.32 -17.98 -23.30
CA GLY A 665 -20.33 -19.38 -23.71
C GLY A 665 -18.96 -19.99 -24.04
N LYS A 666 -17.87 -19.24 -23.92
CA LYS A 666 -16.50 -19.70 -24.16
C LYS A 666 -15.75 -19.92 -22.83
N PRO A 667 -15.06 -21.07 -22.68
CA PRO A 667 -14.29 -21.34 -21.49
C PRO A 667 -13.00 -20.53 -21.49
N LEU A 668 -12.55 -20.15 -20.31
CA LEU A 668 -11.25 -19.55 -20.03
C LEU A 668 -10.77 -19.98 -18.65
N ALA A 669 -9.48 -19.78 -18.36
CA ALA A 669 -8.92 -20.09 -17.06
C ALA A 669 -7.81 -19.11 -16.70
N ALA A 670 -7.53 -19.04 -15.39
CA ALA A 670 -6.33 -18.44 -14.87
C ALA A 670 -5.65 -19.43 -13.92
N MET A 671 -4.33 -19.50 -13.97
CA MET A 671 -3.55 -20.36 -13.10
C MET A 671 -2.29 -19.67 -12.60
N TRP A 672 -1.86 -20.07 -11.37
CA TRP A 672 -0.60 -19.62 -10.78
C TRP A 672 -0.16 -20.56 -9.67
N GLN A 673 1.05 -20.39 -9.22
CA GLN A 673 1.55 -21.01 -8.01
C GLN A 673 1.22 -20.11 -6.82
N TYR A 674 0.21 -20.48 -6.02
CA TYR A 674 -0.19 -19.71 -4.85
C TYR A 674 0.76 -19.92 -3.66
N ARG A 675 1.58 -20.96 -3.74
CA ARG A 675 2.65 -21.24 -2.78
C ARG A 675 3.92 -21.56 -3.55
N PRO A 676 5.04 -20.88 -3.34
CA PRO A 676 6.29 -21.17 -4.02
C PRO A 676 6.89 -22.50 -3.50
N THR A 677 6.55 -23.58 -4.18
CA THR A 677 6.94 -24.95 -3.80
C THR A 677 8.03 -25.51 -4.73
N GLY A 678 8.87 -24.65 -5.31
CA GLY A 678 9.91 -25.02 -6.25
C GLY A 678 9.52 -24.79 -7.72
N LYS A 679 10.44 -25.06 -8.63
CA LYS A 679 10.21 -24.86 -10.06
C LYS A 679 9.34 -25.97 -10.63
N MET A 680 8.21 -25.56 -11.19
CA MET A 680 7.21 -26.43 -11.78
C MET A 680 6.86 -25.94 -13.19
N THR A 681 6.65 -26.84 -14.13
CA THR A 681 6.09 -26.54 -15.45
C THR A 681 4.85 -27.39 -15.69
N ILE A 682 3.92 -26.86 -16.47
CA ILE A 682 2.67 -27.52 -16.85
C ILE A 682 2.51 -27.52 -18.38
N ASN A 683 2.03 -28.61 -18.93
CA ASN A 683 1.80 -28.73 -20.38
C ASN A 683 0.48 -28.09 -20.80
N LEU A 684 0.56 -26.96 -21.49
CA LEU A 684 -0.57 -26.17 -22.01
C LEU A 684 -0.56 -26.08 -23.54
N SER A 685 -0.02 -27.11 -24.21
CA SER A 685 0.04 -27.14 -25.68
C SER A 685 -1.33 -26.95 -26.34
N GLY A 686 -1.40 -26.15 -27.39
CA GLY A 686 -2.61 -25.82 -28.14
C GLY A 686 -3.48 -24.69 -27.55
N MET A 687 -3.19 -24.23 -26.35
CA MET A 687 -3.90 -23.11 -25.74
C MET A 687 -3.31 -21.77 -26.19
N GLU A 688 -4.13 -20.75 -26.22
CA GLU A 688 -3.69 -19.37 -26.28
C GLU A 688 -3.44 -18.85 -24.86
N LEU A 689 -2.23 -18.39 -24.61
CA LEU A 689 -1.75 -18.04 -23.27
C LEU A 689 -1.31 -16.59 -23.21
N HIS A 690 -1.58 -15.93 -22.07
CA HIS A 690 -1.13 -14.57 -21.80
C HIS A 690 -0.56 -14.47 -20.37
N ASP A 691 0.44 -13.61 -20.20
CA ASP A 691 0.94 -13.24 -18.88
C ASP A 691 -0.02 -12.29 -18.15
N VAL A 692 0.34 -11.91 -16.91
CA VAL A 692 -0.45 -11.01 -16.07
C VAL A 692 -0.64 -9.61 -16.68
N LEU A 693 0.23 -9.18 -17.59
CA LEU A 693 0.14 -7.91 -18.31
C LEU A 693 -0.59 -8.06 -19.66
N GLY A 694 -1.01 -9.27 -20.03
CA GLY A 694 -1.72 -9.56 -21.26
C GLY A 694 -0.83 -9.80 -22.47
N ASN A 695 0.49 -9.98 -22.29
CA ASN A 695 1.37 -10.36 -23.38
C ASN A 695 1.23 -11.85 -23.71
N PRO A 696 1.37 -12.24 -24.99
CA PRO A 696 1.32 -13.64 -25.37
C PRO A 696 2.49 -14.43 -24.76
N VAL A 697 2.18 -15.61 -24.24
CA VAL A 697 3.13 -16.60 -23.74
C VAL A 697 3.15 -17.79 -24.69
N ALA A 698 4.33 -18.34 -24.95
CA ALA A 698 4.46 -19.52 -25.79
C ALA A 698 3.74 -20.72 -25.16
N SER A 699 2.92 -21.43 -25.95
CA SER A 699 2.26 -22.66 -25.51
C SER A 699 3.25 -23.82 -25.46
N GLY A 700 2.92 -24.86 -24.67
CA GLY A 700 3.79 -25.98 -24.41
C GLY A 700 3.98 -26.22 -22.92
N PHE A 701 5.18 -26.59 -22.48
CA PHE A 701 5.53 -26.66 -21.07
C PHE A 701 5.83 -25.26 -20.53
N VAL A 702 4.88 -24.70 -19.78
CA VAL A 702 4.92 -23.34 -19.25
C VAL A 702 5.34 -23.35 -17.78
N PRO A 703 6.29 -22.48 -17.36
CA PRO A 703 6.63 -22.32 -15.95
C PRO A 703 5.40 -21.84 -15.15
N VAL A 704 5.11 -22.50 -14.04
CA VAL A 704 4.09 -22.06 -13.08
C VAL A 704 4.78 -21.29 -12.00
N THR A 705 4.48 -20.01 -11.90
CA THR A 705 5.05 -19.08 -10.93
C THR A 705 3.94 -18.37 -10.16
N ALA A 706 4.28 -17.42 -9.31
CA ALA A 706 3.30 -16.54 -8.68
C ALA A 706 2.58 -15.63 -9.70
N ASN A 707 3.19 -15.37 -10.87
CA ASN A 707 2.53 -14.59 -11.91
C ASN A 707 1.41 -15.41 -12.57
N PRO A 708 0.15 -14.95 -12.53
CA PRO A 708 -0.95 -15.62 -13.21
C PRO A 708 -0.71 -15.74 -14.72
N VAL A 709 -1.06 -16.91 -15.24
CA VAL A 709 -1.15 -17.18 -16.69
C VAL A 709 -2.63 -17.27 -17.04
N TYR A 710 -3.06 -16.49 -18.03
CA TYR A 710 -4.41 -16.49 -18.56
C TYR A 710 -4.49 -17.45 -19.75
N CYS A 711 -5.45 -18.37 -19.73
CA CYS A 711 -5.58 -19.45 -20.69
C CYS A 711 -6.91 -19.35 -21.42
N GLN A 712 -6.86 -19.44 -22.74
CA GLN A 712 -7.99 -19.50 -23.64
C GLN A 712 -7.85 -20.73 -24.55
N PRO A 713 -8.94 -21.23 -25.18
CA PRO A 713 -8.89 -22.46 -25.99
C PRO A 713 -7.82 -22.44 -27.09
N GLY A 714 -7.58 -21.28 -27.73
CA GLY A 714 -6.69 -21.22 -28.89
C GLY A 714 -7.21 -22.08 -30.06
N SER A 715 -6.45 -23.13 -30.42
CA SER A 715 -6.84 -24.12 -31.45
C SER A 715 -7.69 -25.28 -30.92
N LEU A 716 -7.90 -25.36 -29.60
CA LEU A 716 -8.63 -26.44 -28.96
C LEU A 716 -10.15 -26.19 -28.98
N THR A 717 -10.93 -27.25 -29.04
CA THR A 717 -12.36 -27.18 -28.70
C THR A 717 -12.56 -26.89 -27.22
N ALA A 718 -13.74 -26.45 -26.83
CA ALA A 718 -14.08 -26.19 -25.42
C ALA A 718 -13.91 -27.42 -24.52
N GLU A 719 -14.17 -28.62 -25.06
CA GLU A 719 -14.03 -29.89 -24.34
C GLU A 719 -12.55 -30.28 -24.20
N GLU A 720 -11.77 -30.20 -25.27
CA GLU A 720 -10.32 -30.45 -25.26
C GLU A 720 -9.61 -29.51 -24.31
N PHE A 721 -10.00 -28.22 -24.31
CA PHE A 721 -9.47 -27.23 -23.36
C PHE A 721 -9.71 -27.64 -21.89
N ARG A 722 -10.97 -28.03 -21.57
CA ARG A 722 -11.32 -28.51 -20.22
C ARG A 722 -10.53 -29.74 -19.82
N LYS A 723 -10.47 -30.74 -20.72
CA LYS A 723 -9.73 -32.00 -20.49
C LYS A 723 -8.23 -31.74 -20.33
N ARG A 724 -7.66 -30.80 -21.11
CA ARG A 724 -6.24 -30.45 -21.04
C ARG A 724 -5.91 -29.83 -19.69
N LEU A 725 -6.74 -28.93 -19.15
CA LEU A 725 -6.53 -28.34 -17.83
C LEU A 725 -6.66 -29.35 -16.68
N GLU A 726 -7.57 -30.32 -16.80
CA GLU A 726 -7.82 -31.33 -15.76
C GLU A 726 -6.76 -32.44 -15.73
N GLN A 727 -6.15 -32.74 -16.87
CA GLN A 727 -5.20 -33.83 -17.06
C GLN A 727 -3.80 -33.36 -17.47
N ALA A 728 -3.49 -32.08 -17.22
CA ALA A 728 -2.22 -31.50 -17.63
C ALA A 728 -1.03 -32.23 -17.01
N GLU A 729 -0.04 -32.58 -17.84
CA GLU A 729 1.23 -33.09 -17.35
C GLU A 729 1.97 -32.01 -16.61
N ILE A 730 2.35 -32.29 -15.36
CA ILE A 730 3.15 -31.39 -14.51
C ILE A 730 4.55 -31.98 -14.37
N ARG A 731 5.58 -31.17 -14.66
CA ARG A 731 6.98 -31.49 -14.43
C ARG A 731 7.54 -30.57 -13.34
N PHE A 732 8.47 -31.10 -12.57
CA PHE A 732 9.16 -30.35 -11.51
C PHE A 732 10.64 -30.68 -11.55
N GLU A 733 11.50 -29.78 -11.08
CA GLU A 733 12.95 -29.88 -11.20
C GLU A 733 13.61 -30.48 -9.96
N GLN A 734 13.02 -30.27 -8.77
CA GLN A 734 13.63 -30.68 -7.48
C GLN A 734 12.56 -30.91 -6.41
N PRO A 735 12.87 -31.68 -5.35
CA PRO A 735 11.98 -31.70 -4.17
C PRO A 735 11.86 -30.32 -3.54
N VAL A 736 10.75 -30.10 -2.88
CA VAL A 736 10.46 -28.81 -2.23
C VAL A 736 10.92 -28.86 -0.79
N PHE A 737 11.63 -27.84 -0.37
CA PHE A 737 12.04 -27.64 1.03
C PHE A 737 11.40 -26.37 1.59
N SER A 738 11.19 -26.32 2.90
CA SER A 738 10.80 -25.07 3.57
C SER A 738 11.77 -23.96 3.20
N PRO A 739 11.28 -22.75 2.86
CA PRO A 739 12.16 -21.64 2.51
C PRO A 739 13.07 -21.22 3.68
N VAL A 740 12.59 -21.43 4.91
CA VAL A 740 13.36 -21.20 6.14
C VAL A 740 13.22 -22.42 7.05
N ALA A 741 14.34 -22.96 7.52
CA ALA A 741 14.38 -23.99 8.55
C ALA A 741 14.45 -23.35 9.94
N ARG A 742 14.15 -24.12 10.98
CA ARG A 742 14.24 -23.70 12.37
C ARG A 742 15.22 -24.60 13.12
N LYS A 743 16.27 -24.03 13.72
CA LYS A 743 17.18 -24.76 14.58
C LYS A 743 16.72 -24.61 16.04
N ILE A 744 16.42 -25.73 16.68
CA ILE A 744 16.10 -25.83 18.10
C ILE A 744 17.07 -26.82 18.73
N GLY A 745 17.91 -26.37 19.65
CA GLY A 745 18.96 -27.21 20.25
C GLY A 745 19.92 -27.78 19.19
N ASP A 746 20.10 -29.08 19.14
CA ASP A 746 20.96 -29.79 18.20
C ASP A 746 20.25 -30.31 16.93
N ARG A 747 19.02 -29.86 16.67
CA ARG A 747 18.24 -30.29 15.53
C ARG A 747 17.81 -29.10 14.63
N LEU A 748 17.83 -29.36 13.32
CA LEU A 748 17.32 -28.47 12.29
C LEU A 748 16.00 -29.03 11.76
N PHE A 749 14.91 -28.33 11.99
CA PHE A 749 13.57 -28.69 11.53
C PHE A 749 13.25 -27.99 10.21
N PHE A 750 12.67 -28.74 9.28
CA PHE A 750 12.26 -28.24 7.96
C PHE A 750 11.09 -29.06 7.44
N ARG A 751 10.45 -28.57 6.40
CA ARG A 751 9.42 -29.33 5.70
C ARG A 751 9.89 -29.67 4.32
N ILE A 752 9.71 -30.90 3.90
CA ILE A 752 10.05 -31.42 2.58
C ILE A 752 8.83 -31.99 1.91
N GLY A 753 8.70 -31.80 0.58
CA GLY A 753 7.58 -32.27 -0.19
C GLY A 753 7.99 -32.91 -1.51
N ASN A 754 7.17 -33.85 -1.93
CA ASN A 754 7.20 -34.42 -3.26
C ASN A 754 6.03 -33.85 -4.07
N ILE A 755 6.32 -32.97 -5.01
CA ILE A 755 5.29 -32.38 -5.88
C ILE A 755 5.02 -33.19 -7.15
N SER A 756 5.68 -34.35 -7.32
CA SER A 756 5.45 -35.24 -8.47
C SER A 756 4.13 -35.99 -8.35
N GLN A 757 3.71 -36.58 -9.45
CA GLN A 757 2.58 -37.47 -9.51
C GLN A 757 2.92 -38.90 -9.06
N ASN A 758 4.20 -39.21 -8.84
CA ASN A 758 4.67 -40.54 -8.48
C ASN A 758 5.22 -40.54 -7.04
N ARG A 759 5.31 -41.77 -6.48
CA ARG A 759 6.06 -41.99 -5.24
C ARG A 759 7.55 -41.84 -5.52
N GLU A 760 8.28 -41.13 -4.63
CA GLU A 760 9.70 -40.85 -4.84
C GLU A 760 10.53 -41.16 -3.59
N ASN A 761 11.79 -41.61 -3.84
CA ASN A 761 12.79 -41.77 -2.80
C ASN A 761 13.69 -40.51 -2.78
N VAL A 762 13.82 -39.89 -1.62
CA VAL A 762 14.65 -38.70 -1.43
C VAL A 762 15.74 -38.99 -0.41
N LEU A 763 16.99 -38.78 -0.82
CA LEU A 763 18.13 -38.73 0.12
C LEU A 763 18.50 -37.24 0.28
N THR A 764 18.51 -36.73 1.50
CA THR A 764 18.84 -35.31 1.76
C THR A 764 19.72 -35.15 2.99
N GLY A 765 20.45 -34.05 3.03
CA GLY A 765 21.30 -33.66 4.14
C GLY A 765 21.80 -32.21 3.93
N LEU A 766 22.83 -31.80 4.65
CA LEU A 766 23.41 -30.46 4.59
C LEU A 766 24.83 -30.48 3.97
N LYS A 767 25.09 -29.46 3.16
CA LYS A 767 26.39 -29.23 2.53
C LYS A 767 26.84 -27.79 2.74
N GLY A 768 28.04 -27.61 3.25
CA GLY A 768 28.65 -26.30 3.52
C GLY A 768 28.04 -25.60 4.76
N GLY A 769 28.43 -24.34 4.97
CA GLY A 769 27.82 -23.46 5.94
C GLY A 769 28.06 -23.74 7.43
N LEU A 770 27.27 -23.03 8.25
CA LEU A 770 27.39 -23.00 9.71
C LEU A 770 27.00 -24.32 10.41
N LEU A 771 26.31 -25.21 9.72
CA LEU A 771 25.81 -26.47 10.27
C LEU A 771 26.27 -27.66 9.43
N ARG A 772 26.50 -28.79 10.10
CA ARG A 772 26.73 -30.11 9.47
C ARG A 772 25.68 -31.10 9.96
N ALA A 773 25.05 -31.83 9.06
CA ALA A 773 24.20 -32.94 9.42
C ALA A 773 25.07 -34.10 9.94
N LYS A 774 24.68 -34.74 11.06
CA LYS A 774 25.35 -35.93 11.58
C LYS A 774 25.24 -37.11 10.62
N SER A 775 24.11 -37.23 9.92
CA SER A 775 23.87 -38.25 8.87
C SER A 775 22.85 -37.71 7.86
N PRO A 776 22.91 -38.16 6.60
CA PRO A 776 21.83 -37.89 5.65
C PRO A 776 20.51 -38.54 6.07
N LEU A 777 19.42 -38.00 5.60
CA LEU A 777 18.07 -38.50 5.82
C LEU A 777 17.55 -39.15 4.54
N GLN A 778 17.10 -40.38 4.64
CA GLN A 778 16.46 -41.09 3.52
C GLN A 778 14.95 -41.14 3.76
N LEU A 779 14.18 -40.67 2.76
CA LEU A 779 12.74 -40.57 2.85
C LEU A 779 12.10 -41.26 1.65
N GLN A 780 10.93 -41.83 1.89
CA GLN A 780 10.03 -42.26 0.84
C GLN A 780 8.78 -41.38 0.92
N LEU A 781 8.53 -40.55 -0.09
CA LEU A 781 7.43 -39.60 -0.14
C LEU A 781 6.42 -40.06 -1.19
N ALA A 782 5.16 -40.21 -0.80
CA ALA A 782 4.06 -40.43 -1.74
C ALA A 782 3.87 -39.23 -2.69
N SER A 783 3.11 -39.43 -3.76
CA SER A 783 2.70 -38.33 -4.62
C SER A 783 2.05 -37.19 -3.82
N GLN A 784 2.53 -35.99 -4.01
CA GLN A 784 2.06 -34.75 -3.33
C GLN A 784 2.10 -34.80 -1.80
N GLU A 785 2.90 -35.67 -1.23
CA GLU A 785 3.11 -35.70 0.22
C GLU A 785 4.09 -34.62 0.67
N PHE A 786 3.72 -33.90 1.75
CA PHE A 786 4.56 -32.95 2.43
C PHE A 786 4.71 -33.38 3.90
N ARG A 787 5.96 -33.43 4.38
CA ARG A 787 6.28 -33.95 5.71
C ARG A 787 7.24 -33.02 6.44
N ASN A 788 6.99 -32.85 7.76
CA ASN A 788 7.95 -32.20 8.63
C ASN A 788 9.03 -33.22 9.01
N GLU A 789 10.28 -32.80 8.83
CA GLU A 789 11.44 -33.62 9.10
C GLU A 789 12.49 -32.85 9.90
N SER A 790 13.46 -33.57 10.43
CA SER A 790 14.57 -32.93 11.13
C SER A 790 15.89 -33.64 10.91
N LEU A 791 16.96 -32.88 10.90
CA LEU A 791 18.33 -33.36 10.87
C LEU A 791 19.01 -33.06 12.19
N ALA A 792 19.70 -34.06 12.78
CA ALA A 792 20.63 -33.79 13.87
C ALA A 792 21.85 -33.07 13.32
N VAL A 793 22.23 -31.95 13.94
CA VAL A 793 23.26 -31.04 13.41
C VAL A 793 24.34 -30.76 14.45
N THR A 794 25.52 -30.43 13.95
CA THR A 794 26.66 -29.91 14.70
C THR A 794 27.15 -28.59 14.06
N PRO A 795 27.91 -27.78 14.80
CA PRO A 795 28.54 -26.60 14.20
C PRO A 795 29.39 -26.95 12.98
N GLY A 796 29.31 -26.12 11.98
CA GLY A 796 30.04 -26.19 10.73
C GLY A 796 31.07 -25.06 10.58
N VAL A 797 31.26 -24.56 9.36
CA VAL A 797 32.26 -23.52 9.03
C VAL A 797 31.53 -22.17 8.85
N ALA A 798 31.92 -21.17 9.64
CA ALA A 798 31.39 -19.83 9.52
C ALA A 798 31.70 -19.19 8.13
N GLY A 799 30.79 -18.32 7.66
CA GLY A 799 30.97 -17.53 6.43
C GLY A 799 30.76 -18.27 5.11
N LYS A 800 30.37 -19.55 5.13
CA LYS A 800 30.03 -20.30 3.91
C LYS A 800 28.52 -20.49 3.78
N PRO A 801 27.93 -20.37 2.56
CA PRO A 801 26.52 -20.67 2.32
C PRO A 801 26.17 -22.11 2.71
N LEU A 802 24.97 -22.29 3.28
CA LEU A 802 24.42 -23.58 3.67
C LEU A 802 23.38 -24.03 2.63
N PHE A 803 23.47 -25.29 2.23
CA PHE A 803 22.57 -25.90 1.25
C PHE A 803 22.05 -27.24 1.76
N TYR A 804 20.80 -27.58 1.41
CA TYR A 804 20.35 -28.95 1.33
C TYR A 804 20.99 -29.56 0.09
N PHE A 805 21.64 -30.72 0.24
CA PHE A 805 21.89 -31.57 -0.92
C PHE A 805 20.76 -32.60 -1.02
N PHE A 806 20.48 -33.08 -2.21
CA PHE A 806 19.47 -34.11 -2.43
C PHE A 806 19.78 -35.02 -3.61
N LYS A 807 19.35 -36.24 -3.50
CA LYS A 807 19.13 -37.16 -4.62
C LYS A 807 17.65 -37.49 -4.65
N PHE A 808 16.98 -37.23 -5.78
CA PHE A 808 15.56 -37.36 -5.95
C PHE A 808 15.29 -38.01 -7.31
N GLY A 809 14.88 -39.29 -7.31
CA GLY A 809 14.96 -40.15 -8.52
C GLY A 809 16.39 -40.17 -9.07
N ASP A 810 16.53 -39.87 -10.36
CA ASP A 810 17.84 -39.75 -11.04
C ASP A 810 18.47 -38.35 -10.92
N ARG A 811 17.78 -37.41 -10.28
CA ARG A 811 18.24 -36.01 -10.14
C ARG A 811 19.08 -35.86 -8.88
N ILE A 812 20.21 -35.18 -9.03
CA ILE A 812 21.09 -34.80 -7.93
C ILE A 812 21.19 -33.27 -7.96
N GLY A 813 21.05 -32.63 -6.81
CA GLY A 813 21.10 -31.18 -6.77
C GLY A 813 21.29 -30.63 -5.36
N GLN A 814 21.16 -29.32 -5.27
CA GLN A 814 21.22 -28.59 -4.03
C GLN A 814 20.18 -27.47 -4.03
N SER A 815 19.68 -27.13 -2.84
CA SER A 815 18.76 -26.02 -2.59
C SER A 815 19.30 -25.18 -1.43
N PRO A 816 19.20 -23.85 -1.48
CA PRO A 816 19.62 -23.02 -0.33
C PRO A 816 18.91 -23.43 0.95
N CYS A 817 19.64 -23.48 2.05
CA CYS A 817 19.10 -23.70 3.38
C CYS A 817 19.31 -22.43 4.22
N ARG A 818 18.24 -21.68 4.42
CA ARG A 818 18.22 -20.58 5.40
C ARG A 818 17.66 -21.13 6.69
N PHE A 819 18.19 -20.71 7.83
CA PHE A 819 17.65 -21.15 9.12
C PHE A 819 17.65 -20.01 10.13
N ILE A 820 16.71 -20.13 11.07
CA ILE A 820 16.59 -19.27 12.24
C ILE A 820 17.07 -20.08 13.44
N GLU A 821 18.08 -19.59 14.14
CA GLU A 821 18.51 -20.14 15.39
C GLU A 821 17.58 -19.71 16.51
N THR A 822 16.84 -20.65 17.08
CA THR A 822 15.81 -20.36 18.07
C THR A 822 16.44 -20.24 19.45
N ALA A 823 16.15 -19.15 20.17
CA ALA A 823 16.51 -19.02 21.58
C ALA A 823 15.82 -20.13 22.38
N THR A 824 16.58 -20.82 23.22
CA THR A 824 16.05 -21.91 24.07
C THR A 824 16.27 -21.62 25.54
N VAL A 825 15.27 -21.96 26.35
CA VAL A 825 15.36 -21.89 27.82
C VAL A 825 14.94 -23.24 28.41
N ALA A 826 15.58 -23.64 29.53
CA ALA A 826 15.20 -24.83 30.25
C ALA A 826 13.84 -24.65 30.93
N ASN A 827 13.15 -25.75 31.25
CA ASN A 827 11.93 -25.75 32.03
C ASN A 827 12.14 -25.00 33.37
N GLY A 828 11.29 -24.00 33.65
CA GLY A 828 11.43 -23.13 34.83
C GLY A 828 12.62 -22.18 34.81
N GLY A 829 13.37 -22.13 33.68
CA GLY A 829 14.53 -21.24 33.54
C GLY A 829 14.13 -19.76 33.59
N LYS A 830 14.93 -18.96 34.28
CA LYS A 830 14.67 -17.53 34.47
C LYS A 830 15.06 -16.75 33.23
N MET A 831 14.17 -15.86 32.78
CA MET A 831 14.34 -14.94 31.68
C MET A 831 14.22 -13.50 32.19
N ILE A 832 15.08 -12.58 31.72
CA ILE A 832 15.12 -11.19 32.21
C ILE A 832 15.29 -10.25 31.05
N LEU A 833 14.48 -9.20 31.03
CA LEU A 833 14.55 -8.06 30.10
C LEU A 833 14.55 -6.75 30.88
N SER A 834 15.30 -5.75 30.42
CA SER A 834 15.28 -4.42 31.02
C SER A 834 15.65 -3.35 29.99
N THR A 835 15.14 -2.14 30.19
CA THR A 835 15.64 -0.95 29.50
C THR A 835 17.08 -0.63 29.93
N PRO A 836 17.87 0.07 29.10
CA PRO A 836 19.26 0.42 29.46
C PRO A 836 19.37 1.20 30.77
N ASP A 837 18.41 2.05 31.10
CA ASP A 837 18.33 2.86 32.32
C ASP A 837 17.73 2.10 33.52
N LYS A 838 17.27 0.84 33.30
CA LYS A 838 16.65 -0.03 34.32
C LYS A 838 15.36 0.52 34.95
N THR A 839 14.74 1.52 34.37
CA THR A 839 13.46 2.09 34.84
C THR A 839 12.27 1.18 34.55
N PHE A 840 12.37 0.37 33.50
CA PHE A 840 11.37 -0.63 33.13
C PHE A 840 12.07 -1.97 32.95
N SER A 841 11.52 -3.03 33.58
CA SER A 841 12.05 -4.39 33.45
C SER A 841 10.97 -5.45 33.61
N SER A 842 11.14 -6.57 32.94
CA SER A 842 10.32 -7.78 33.10
C SER A 842 11.18 -8.99 33.30
N GLU A 843 10.88 -9.78 34.34
CA GLU A 843 11.54 -11.05 34.60
C GLU A 843 10.52 -12.15 34.87
N GLY A 844 10.80 -13.37 34.44
CA GLY A 844 9.88 -14.46 34.67
C GLY A 844 10.40 -15.81 34.22
N SER A 845 9.55 -16.82 34.38
CA SER A 845 9.81 -18.19 33.95
C SER A 845 8.53 -18.85 33.44
N VAL A 846 8.72 -19.85 32.60
CA VAL A 846 7.67 -20.77 32.15
C VAL A 846 8.02 -22.17 32.62
N THR A 847 7.13 -22.76 33.40
CA THR A 847 7.27 -24.12 33.94
C THR A 847 6.25 -25.04 33.27
N LEU A 848 6.71 -26.17 32.77
CA LEU A 848 5.93 -27.21 32.13
C LEU A 848 5.82 -28.40 33.08
N ALA A 849 4.65 -28.68 33.63
CA ALA A 849 4.46 -29.75 34.63
C ALA A 849 3.04 -30.32 34.58
N GLY A 850 2.95 -31.67 34.54
CA GLY A 850 1.68 -32.39 34.73
C GLY A 850 0.61 -32.05 33.66
N GLY A 851 0.98 -31.67 32.44
CA GLY A 851 0.04 -31.25 31.41
C GLY A 851 -0.45 -29.83 31.58
N ASN A 852 0.17 -29.03 32.44
CA ASN A 852 -0.10 -27.60 32.63
C ASN A 852 1.13 -26.77 32.25
N VAL A 853 0.86 -25.55 31.82
CA VAL A 853 1.85 -24.48 31.63
C VAL A 853 1.65 -23.46 32.74
N VAL A 854 2.71 -23.12 33.47
CA VAL A 854 2.71 -22.11 34.51
C VAL A 854 3.69 -21.01 34.14
N CYS A 855 3.18 -19.78 33.96
CA CYS A 855 3.96 -18.58 33.69
C CYS A 855 3.99 -17.73 34.97
N GLU A 856 5.17 -17.43 35.49
CA GLU A 856 5.37 -16.53 36.62
C GLU A 856 6.23 -15.36 36.18
N PHE A 857 5.67 -14.16 36.21
CA PHE A 857 6.34 -12.96 35.72
C PHE A 857 6.22 -11.82 36.74
N ARG A 858 7.27 -11.03 36.84
CA ARG A 858 7.33 -9.79 37.59
C ARG A 858 7.71 -8.65 36.63
N VAL A 859 6.94 -7.61 36.64
CA VAL A 859 7.23 -6.37 35.91
C VAL A 859 7.51 -5.27 36.93
N LYS A 860 8.62 -4.56 36.73
CA LYS A 860 8.92 -3.31 37.41
C LYS A 860 8.66 -2.17 36.46
N ASP A 861 7.85 -1.24 36.92
CA ASP A 861 7.45 -0.06 36.15
C ASP A 861 7.40 1.13 37.13
N ALA A 862 8.24 2.11 36.88
CA ALA A 862 8.32 3.29 37.74
C ALA A 862 7.08 4.20 37.67
N VAL A 863 6.30 4.09 36.60
CA VAL A 863 5.13 4.94 36.34
C VAL A 863 3.97 4.12 35.74
N PRO A 864 3.26 3.32 36.56
CA PRO A 864 2.14 2.54 36.07
C PRO A 864 0.97 3.42 35.62
N SER A 865 0.35 3.08 34.48
CA SER A 865 -0.71 3.88 33.84
C SER A 865 -2.11 3.69 34.42
N GLY A 866 -2.29 2.69 35.27
CA GLY A 866 -3.62 2.35 35.81
C GLY A 866 -4.55 1.67 34.77
N PRO A 867 -5.89 1.64 35.04
CA PRO A 867 -6.85 0.96 34.18
C PRO A 867 -6.88 1.45 32.76
N ASN A 868 -7.22 0.56 31.82
CA ASN A 868 -7.33 0.88 30.41
C ASN A 868 -8.48 1.86 30.10
N ALA A 869 -8.17 3.15 30.04
CA ALA A 869 -9.14 4.20 29.74
C ALA A 869 -9.39 4.31 28.21
N GLY A 870 -9.99 3.28 27.60
CA GLY A 870 -10.33 3.27 26.17
C GLY A 870 -9.14 3.13 25.20
N ARG A 871 -8.03 2.55 25.64
CA ARG A 871 -6.87 2.21 24.80
C ARG A 871 -6.93 0.75 24.36
N GLU A 872 -6.25 0.44 23.27
CA GLU A 872 -6.02 -0.95 22.84
C GLU A 872 -5.15 -1.68 23.88
N ALA A 873 -5.41 -2.98 24.11
CA ALA A 873 -4.70 -3.77 25.12
C ALA A 873 -3.17 -3.68 24.99
N TRP A 874 -2.65 -3.62 23.76
CA TRP A 874 -1.21 -3.49 23.48
C TRP A 874 -0.64 -2.08 23.73
N GLN A 875 -1.49 -1.07 23.92
CA GLN A 875 -1.10 0.32 24.25
C GLN A 875 -1.09 0.60 25.75
N CYS A 876 -1.39 -0.41 26.56
CA CYS A 876 -1.50 -0.31 28.02
C CYS A 876 -0.32 -0.99 28.69
N ASP A 877 -0.15 -0.72 29.98
CA ASP A 877 0.76 -1.52 30.80
C ASP A 877 0.25 -2.94 30.84
N GLY A 878 1.09 -3.89 30.46
CA GLY A 878 0.66 -5.27 30.42
C GLY A 878 1.69 -6.24 29.87
N LEU A 879 1.29 -7.49 29.81
CA LEU A 879 2.06 -8.57 29.23
C LEU A 879 1.30 -9.22 28.08
N GLU A 880 2.02 -9.49 27.01
CA GLU A 880 1.56 -10.34 25.92
C GLU A 880 2.39 -11.63 25.93
N PHE A 881 1.72 -12.76 25.98
CA PHE A 881 2.35 -14.07 25.86
C PHE A 881 1.93 -14.74 24.57
N PHE A 882 2.89 -15.23 23.82
CA PHE A 882 2.70 -15.94 22.56
C PHE A 882 3.18 -17.37 22.74
N PHE A 883 2.34 -18.33 22.35
CA PHE A 883 2.63 -19.74 22.46
C PHE A 883 2.48 -20.46 21.13
N ASP A 884 3.34 -21.44 20.89
CA ASP A 884 3.28 -22.36 19.75
C ASP A 884 3.42 -23.79 20.29
N ARG A 885 2.33 -24.55 20.24
CA ARG A 885 2.27 -25.91 20.74
C ARG A 885 3.15 -26.90 19.96
N ALA A 886 3.47 -26.58 18.72
CA ALA A 886 4.22 -27.44 17.82
C ALA A 886 5.34 -26.67 17.09
N PRO A 887 6.33 -26.12 17.81
CA PRO A 887 7.36 -25.25 17.22
C PRO A 887 8.28 -25.99 16.23
N GLU A 888 8.35 -27.32 16.27
CA GLU A 888 9.06 -28.17 15.33
C GLU A 888 8.33 -28.39 14.01
N GLN A 889 7.07 -28.03 13.89
CA GLN A 889 6.33 -28.10 12.62
C GLN A 889 6.60 -26.86 11.78
N MET A 890 7.16 -27.08 10.62
CA MET A 890 7.45 -25.99 9.67
C MET A 890 6.33 -25.86 8.65
N PRO A 891 5.74 -24.66 8.48
CA PRO A 891 4.75 -24.42 7.44
C PRO A 891 5.38 -24.50 6.05
N LEU A 892 4.64 -24.96 5.06
CA LEU A 892 4.93 -24.71 3.65
C LEU A 892 3.88 -23.75 3.12
N PRO A 893 4.32 -22.85 2.25
CA PRO A 893 5.69 -22.51 1.80
C PRO A 893 6.28 -21.33 2.58
N HIS A 894 5.48 -20.64 3.36
CA HIS A 894 5.88 -19.40 4.05
C HIS A 894 6.27 -19.69 5.48
N ALA A 895 7.53 -19.50 5.77
CA ALA A 895 8.00 -19.49 7.14
C ALA A 895 7.30 -18.35 7.91
N GLY A 896 6.91 -18.62 9.14
CA GLY A 896 6.33 -17.60 10.00
C GLY A 896 4.82 -17.47 10.01
N VAL A 897 4.10 -18.16 9.14
CA VAL A 897 2.64 -18.17 9.16
C VAL A 897 2.12 -18.80 10.47
N TYR A 898 1.14 -18.16 11.10
CA TYR A 898 0.44 -18.73 12.24
C TYR A 898 -0.36 -19.96 11.79
N THR A 899 -0.33 -20.99 12.66
CA THR A 899 -1.12 -22.22 12.51
C THR A 899 -2.15 -22.30 13.63
N PRO A 900 -3.11 -23.23 13.60
CA PRO A 900 -4.01 -23.48 14.72
C PRO A 900 -3.30 -23.81 16.04
N GLU A 901 -2.01 -24.16 15.99
CA GLU A 901 -1.19 -24.45 17.17
C GLU A 901 -0.68 -23.20 17.90
N VAL A 902 -0.89 -22.01 17.30
CA VAL A 902 -0.42 -20.73 17.85
C VAL A 902 -1.57 -19.97 18.51
N PHE A 903 -1.36 -19.57 19.75
CA PHE A 903 -2.32 -18.78 20.53
C PHE A 903 -1.59 -17.76 21.39
N ARG A 904 -2.34 -16.79 21.93
CA ARG A 904 -1.75 -15.72 22.74
C ARG A 904 -2.65 -15.26 23.88
N PHE A 905 -2.03 -14.70 24.92
CA PHE A 905 -2.71 -14.02 26.02
C PHE A 905 -2.33 -12.55 26.04
N PHE A 906 -3.34 -11.71 26.28
CA PHE A 906 -3.14 -10.35 26.78
C PHE A 906 -3.47 -10.34 28.28
N ILE A 907 -2.57 -9.77 29.08
CA ILE A 907 -2.74 -9.60 30.51
C ILE A 907 -2.56 -8.12 30.84
N ASN A 908 -3.66 -7.46 31.19
CA ASN A 908 -3.65 -6.11 31.73
C ASN A 908 -3.94 -6.18 33.23
N PRO A 909 -2.92 -6.01 34.10
CA PRO A 909 -3.05 -6.20 35.54
C PRO A 909 -3.95 -5.18 36.23
N TYR A 910 -4.27 -4.05 35.57
CA TYR A 910 -5.04 -2.95 36.10
C TYR A 910 -6.51 -2.96 35.68
N ASP A 911 -6.91 -3.88 34.82
CA ASP A 911 -8.28 -3.99 34.30
C ASP A 911 -9.17 -4.87 35.18
N THR A 912 -10.48 -4.62 35.12
CA THR A 912 -11.51 -5.44 35.76
C THR A 912 -11.57 -6.85 35.17
N LYS A 913 -11.25 -7.01 33.89
CA LYS A 913 -11.05 -8.28 33.19
C LYS A 913 -9.59 -8.37 32.72
N PRO A 914 -8.67 -8.83 33.56
CA PRO A 914 -7.25 -8.72 33.31
C PRO A 914 -6.70 -9.71 32.27
N LEU A 915 -7.47 -10.71 31.83
CA LEU A 915 -7.05 -11.76 30.90
C LEU A 915 -7.89 -11.76 29.65
N THR A 916 -7.23 -11.86 28.50
CA THR A 916 -7.87 -12.15 27.20
C THR A 916 -7.08 -13.22 26.48
N LEU A 917 -7.76 -14.31 26.10
CA LEU A 917 -7.20 -15.40 25.28
C LEU A 917 -7.62 -15.19 23.82
N LEU A 918 -6.66 -15.25 22.91
CA LEU A 918 -6.86 -15.18 21.48
C LEU A 918 -6.36 -16.44 20.79
N ASN A 919 -7.11 -16.94 19.81
CA ASN A 919 -6.83 -18.14 19.03
C ASN A 919 -6.75 -19.45 19.86
N GLY A 920 -7.40 -19.50 21.03
CA GLY A 920 -7.45 -20.71 21.86
C GLY A 920 -8.30 -21.83 21.27
N GLU A 921 -9.27 -21.50 20.40
CA GLU A 921 -10.20 -22.47 19.79
C GLU A 921 -9.48 -23.54 18.97
N GLY A 922 -8.43 -23.17 18.24
CA GLY A 922 -7.64 -24.10 17.40
C GLY A 922 -6.95 -25.22 18.20
N ILE A 923 -6.70 -25.01 19.50
CA ILE A 923 -6.08 -25.98 20.41
C ILE A 923 -7.06 -26.54 21.46
N GLY A 924 -8.34 -26.11 21.40
CA GLY A 924 -9.38 -26.49 22.36
C GLY A 924 -9.23 -25.88 23.76
N LEU A 925 -8.46 -24.79 23.90
CA LEU A 925 -8.29 -24.05 25.15
C LEU A 925 -9.35 -22.94 25.25
N GLN A 926 -10.02 -22.87 26.40
CA GLN A 926 -10.99 -21.80 26.70
C GLN A 926 -10.47 -20.90 27.84
N GLU A 927 -10.79 -19.61 27.79
CA GLU A 927 -10.37 -18.63 28.79
C GLU A 927 -10.75 -19.04 30.24
N LYS A 928 -11.91 -19.66 30.44
CA LYS A 928 -12.38 -20.16 31.73
C LYS A 928 -11.53 -21.25 32.35
N GLU A 929 -10.69 -21.94 31.56
CA GLU A 929 -9.76 -22.96 32.01
C GLU A 929 -8.42 -22.39 32.51
N CYS A 930 -8.22 -21.07 32.24
CA CYS A 930 -7.01 -20.35 32.61
C CYS A 930 -7.14 -19.72 34.00
N LYS A 931 -6.16 -19.93 34.86
CA LYS A 931 -6.11 -19.38 36.22
C LYS A 931 -5.08 -18.26 36.26
N LEU A 932 -5.56 -17.00 36.30
CA LEU A 932 -4.70 -15.83 36.47
C LEU A 932 -4.75 -15.31 37.92
N LYS A 933 -3.57 -15.07 38.49
CA LYS A 933 -3.40 -14.35 39.75
C LYS A 933 -2.57 -13.10 39.45
N VAL A 934 -3.07 -11.93 39.79
CA VAL A 934 -2.37 -10.67 39.73
C VAL A 934 -2.14 -10.11 41.11
N LYS A 935 -0.90 -9.64 41.39
CA LYS A 935 -0.53 -8.93 42.60
C LYS A 935 0.13 -7.62 42.22
N LEU A 936 -0.55 -6.52 42.48
CA LEU A 936 0.04 -5.20 42.34
C LEU A 936 1.10 -4.97 43.44
N GLU A 937 2.22 -4.37 43.07
CA GLU A 937 3.34 -4.00 43.94
C GLU A 937 3.65 -2.51 43.76
N ASN A 938 4.33 -1.90 44.71
CA ASN A 938 4.81 -0.53 44.55
C ASN A 938 5.88 -0.50 43.46
N GLY A 939 5.55 0.19 42.35
CA GLY A 939 6.39 0.23 41.16
C GLY A 939 6.34 -1.04 40.31
N GLY A 940 5.13 -1.61 40.10
CA GLY A 940 4.90 -2.70 39.16
C GLY A 940 3.89 -3.73 39.59
N TYR A 941 4.05 -4.98 39.10
CA TYR A 941 3.12 -6.06 39.38
C TYR A 941 3.79 -7.45 39.23
N ARG A 942 3.13 -8.46 39.81
CA ARG A 942 3.43 -9.87 39.53
C ARG A 942 2.20 -10.58 39.03
N ILE A 943 2.43 -11.53 38.13
CA ILE A 943 1.39 -12.42 37.61
C ILE A 943 1.80 -13.89 37.76
N ARG A 944 0.80 -14.73 37.97
CA ARG A 944 0.89 -16.17 37.76
C ARG A 944 -0.28 -16.60 36.92
N LEU A 945 0.02 -17.05 35.68
CA LEU A 945 -0.95 -17.62 34.74
C LEU A 945 -0.71 -19.13 34.66
N GLU A 946 -1.77 -19.92 34.87
CA GLU A 946 -1.75 -21.38 34.78
C GLU A 946 -2.88 -21.84 33.85
N PHE A 947 -2.56 -22.74 32.92
CA PHE A 947 -3.55 -23.29 32.00
C PHE A 947 -3.16 -24.68 31.51
N PRO A 948 -4.16 -25.55 31.17
CA PRO A 948 -3.88 -26.89 30.64
C PRO A 948 -3.42 -26.80 29.20
N LEU A 949 -2.37 -27.54 28.84
CA LEU A 949 -1.89 -27.62 27.46
C LEU A 949 -1.15 -28.96 27.24
N LYS A 950 -1.50 -29.64 26.13
CA LYS A 950 -0.68 -30.75 25.64
C LYS A 950 0.44 -30.18 24.76
N TYR A 951 1.68 -30.46 25.11
CA TYR A 951 2.88 -30.01 24.40
C TYR A 951 3.83 -31.18 24.14
N GLY A 952 4.74 -31.01 23.14
CA GLY A 952 5.78 -31.97 22.83
C GLY A 952 7.06 -31.78 23.65
N LYS A 953 8.21 -32.12 23.07
CA LYS A 953 9.52 -31.89 23.68
C LYS A 953 9.81 -30.39 23.89
N TRP A 954 9.26 -29.55 23.01
CA TRP A 954 9.43 -28.11 22.98
C TRP A 954 8.07 -27.41 23.00
N LEU A 955 7.97 -26.33 23.75
CA LEU A 955 6.88 -25.34 23.65
C LEU A 955 7.47 -24.05 23.11
N GLY A 956 6.99 -23.58 21.96
CA GLY A 956 7.31 -22.26 21.45
C GLY A 956 6.74 -21.17 22.37
N PHE A 957 7.57 -20.20 22.73
CA PHE A 957 7.19 -19.14 23.65
C PHE A 957 7.89 -17.83 23.28
N ALA A 958 7.14 -16.75 23.36
CA ALA A 958 7.67 -15.40 23.38
C ALA A 958 6.81 -14.53 24.29
N TRP A 959 7.40 -13.48 24.84
CA TRP A 959 6.61 -12.51 25.57
C TRP A 959 7.04 -11.08 25.26
N LYS A 960 6.09 -10.17 25.44
CA LYS A 960 6.27 -8.75 25.35
C LYS A 960 5.75 -8.10 26.62
N ALA A 961 6.55 -7.22 27.21
CA ALA A 961 6.12 -6.38 28.31
C ALA A 961 5.96 -4.97 27.79
N ASN A 962 4.77 -4.42 27.94
CA ASN A 962 4.40 -3.08 27.47
C ASN A 962 4.35 -2.10 28.64
N ASN A 963 4.92 -0.90 28.42
CA ASN A 963 4.83 0.25 29.31
C ASN A 963 4.15 1.38 28.52
N ALA A 964 2.98 1.79 28.97
CA ALA A 964 2.18 2.80 28.31
C ALA A 964 2.85 4.16 28.24
N ALA A 965 2.45 4.98 27.28
CA ALA A 965 2.94 6.34 27.15
C ALA A 965 2.29 7.27 28.18
N HIS A 966 3.09 8.01 28.96
CA HIS A 966 2.65 9.02 29.92
C HIS A 966 3.19 10.40 29.57
N GLY A 967 2.32 11.39 29.42
CA GLY A 967 2.70 12.76 29.12
C GLY A 967 3.57 12.86 27.87
N LYS A 968 4.85 13.23 28.02
CA LYS A 968 5.83 13.30 26.92
C LYS A 968 6.61 12.00 26.70
N GLN A 969 6.42 11.00 27.55
CA GLN A 969 7.11 9.71 27.44
C GLN A 969 6.46 8.86 26.33
N LYS A 970 7.27 8.32 25.43
CA LYS A 970 6.80 7.38 24.40
C LYS A 970 6.56 6.01 25.03
N MET A 971 5.60 5.26 24.46
CA MET A 971 5.40 3.87 24.76
C MET A 971 6.73 3.08 24.63
N GLN A 972 7.02 2.24 25.59
CA GLN A 972 8.17 1.33 25.60
C GLN A 972 7.69 -0.11 25.58
N SER A 973 8.42 -0.99 24.93
CA SER A 973 8.19 -2.43 25.05
C SER A 973 9.49 -3.20 25.11
N LEU A 974 9.48 -4.27 25.90
CA LEU A 974 10.55 -5.25 26.02
C LEU A 974 10.07 -6.57 25.45
N GLU A 975 10.88 -7.20 24.61
CA GLU A 975 10.48 -8.41 23.87
C GLU A 975 11.50 -9.52 24.04
N TRP A 976 11.04 -10.75 24.32
CA TRP A 976 11.86 -11.96 24.35
C TRP A 976 11.36 -12.97 23.34
N GLY A 977 12.28 -13.45 22.53
CA GLY A 977 12.09 -14.45 21.50
C GLY A 977 13.38 -14.66 20.72
N THR A 978 13.26 -14.99 19.45
CA THR A 978 14.43 -15.14 18.56
C THR A 978 15.05 -13.77 18.26
N PRO A 979 16.36 -13.57 18.49
CA PRO A 979 17.03 -12.29 18.28
C PRO A 979 16.85 -11.73 16.87
N GLY A 980 16.60 -10.42 16.76
CA GLY A 980 16.45 -9.69 15.50
C GLY A 980 15.09 -9.80 14.83
N SER A 981 14.10 -10.37 15.51
CA SER A 981 12.73 -10.47 15.02
C SER A 981 11.76 -9.80 15.99
N ASN A 982 11.09 -8.75 15.54
CA ASN A 982 10.14 -7.97 16.35
C ASN A 982 8.67 -8.25 15.95
N ASP A 983 8.40 -9.30 15.18
CA ASP A 983 7.10 -9.53 14.56
C ASP A 983 6.35 -10.74 15.11
N PHE A 984 6.23 -10.82 16.43
CA PHE A 984 5.55 -11.93 17.11
C PHE A 984 4.09 -12.07 16.72
N PHE A 985 3.41 -10.98 16.32
CA PHE A 985 1.99 -11.04 15.95
C PHE A 985 1.73 -11.86 14.69
N GLN A 986 2.75 -12.07 13.86
CA GLN A 986 2.59 -12.62 12.53
C GLN A 986 3.58 -13.72 12.19
N ASN A 987 4.63 -13.88 12.98
CA ASN A 987 5.73 -14.77 12.70
C ASN A 987 6.07 -15.68 13.88
N ARG A 988 5.53 -16.90 13.87
CA ARG A 988 5.83 -17.92 14.90
C ARG A 988 7.31 -18.30 14.98
N LEU A 989 8.10 -18.08 13.94
CA LEU A 989 9.54 -18.36 13.96
C LEU A 989 10.30 -17.35 14.84
N ALA A 990 9.70 -16.21 15.16
CA ALA A 990 10.22 -15.24 16.11
C ALA A 990 10.17 -15.74 17.56
N PHE A 991 9.39 -16.80 17.87
CA PHE A 991 9.30 -17.34 19.21
C PHE A 991 10.57 -18.08 19.60
N GLY A 992 10.99 -17.94 20.83
CA GLY A 992 11.92 -18.88 21.48
C GLY A 992 11.23 -20.21 21.77
N CYS A 993 11.95 -21.11 22.47
CA CYS A 993 11.40 -22.40 22.92
C CYS A 993 11.74 -22.70 24.37
N VAL A 994 10.77 -23.27 25.08
CA VAL A 994 10.95 -23.85 26.42
C VAL A 994 11.10 -25.38 26.28
N SER A 995 12.15 -25.96 26.86
CA SER A 995 12.33 -27.41 26.86
C SER A 995 11.40 -28.05 27.89
N SER A 996 10.74 -29.16 27.54
CA SER A 996 10.00 -29.95 28.54
C SER A 996 10.91 -30.86 29.39
N GLU A 997 12.18 -31.05 28.99
CA GLU A 997 13.16 -31.81 29.74
C GLU A 997 13.72 -30.92 30.87
N SER A 998 13.68 -31.40 32.10
CA SER A 998 14.44 -30.81 33.21
C SER A 998 15.93 -31.02 32.96
N LYS A 999 16.75 -30.00 33.23
CA LYS A 999 18.20 -30.14 33.21
C LYS A 999 18.70 -31.25 34.14
#